data_b8ec2aca94043d29758c4c7df6c0eb99
#
_entry.id   b8ec2aca94043d29758c4c7df6c0eb99
#
_cell.length_a   1.000
_cell.length_b   1.000
_cell.length_c   1.000
_cell.angle_alpha   90.00
_cell.angle_beta   90.00
_cell.angle_gamma   90.00
#
_symmetry.space_group_name_H-M   'P 1'
#
loop_
_entity.id
_entity.type
_entity.pdbx_description
1 polymer ?
#
loop_
_entity_poly.entity_id
_entity_poly.type
_entity_poly.pdbx_seq_one_letter_code
_entity_poly.pdbx_strand_id
1 'polypeptide(L)'
;MNLLKYYQQYRDKWWALPLLLPVLLLPLARGMNTYTMLNGHMVYLYYLPLALVLSLMMFFGWAAIPGIIVGLLLTLARGMTPEQAVGVLFHFLIPCVLCWGGYRIFVPQRQQVSHGNVRLMPHRLFWQMLLPSVIFLILSQIAEYLGLHPRTTDMAGVSPFSLRSLITFQALMVGCLTGVPLCYLLLRVIRNPFYLRGYISQVCLQIDPKIKKIEIISWAAILTLLLGLLLMPLNDTSTIFSTNYTLSLLMPVMLWGAMRFGYRFISLIWTPVLIAVIHFHYRYLPIYPSYNTQLAITSSSYLVFSFIVAYTAMLATQQRLIYARIRQMAFLDPVVHMPNLRALSRALNGASWSTLCFLRIPELELLGRHYGVLLRIQYKQMLANHLRALLEPNEAVYHLAGHDLVFRLNSEGHQARIHLIERSLRQFRFHWDGVPLQPRIGMSYCNVRSPVKHLYLLLGELNTIADMSLASGHPENLQRRGAGYVQQDLKDKVAMMNRILKALEQDYFVLMAQPIQGIRGDNYHEVLLRMKGESGELTGPNEFLPVAHEFGLSTRVDQWVIEHTLAFMDANRRALPGLRLAINLSPVSLSRSQFPEEVENLLQAYNIEPWQIIFELTENYALSNPELVCQTLEHLRALGCRVAIDDFGTGYASYARLKTMNVDILKIDGSFIRNLLASSLDYQVVDSICRLARMKNMQVVAEYVESPEIRQAVIALGIDYMQGYDIGVPVPLTQLAEGMSA
;
A
#
# COMPACT_ATOMS: atom_id res chain seq x y z
N MET A 1 34.30 6.12 -28.98
CA MET A 1 33.28 6.68 -28.06
C MET A 1 32.64 7.97 -28.54
N ASN A 2 33.27 8.76 -29.40
CA ASN A 2 32.75 10.05 -29.88
C ASN A 2 31.63 9.93 -30.95
N LEU A 3 31.69 8.99 -31.89
CA LEU A 3 30.69 8.81 -32.96
C LEU A 3 29.28 8.49 -32.43
N LEU A 4 29.16 7.67 -31.39
CA LEU A 4 27.87 7.34 -30.77
C LEU A 4 27.22 8.55 -30.06
N LYS A 5 28.04 9.41 -29.44
CA LYS A 5 27.54 10.67 -28.83
C LYS A 5 27.03 11.63 -29.89
N TYR A 6 27.79 11.81 -30.99
CA TYR A 6 27.37 12.62 -32.15
C TYR A 6 26.08 12.09 -32.77
N TYR A 7 25.96 10.79 -33.00
CA TYR A 7 24.74 10.17 -33.51
C TYR A 7 23.55 10.44 -32.59
N GLN A 8 23.70 10.28 -31.27
CA GLN A 8 22.63 10.53 -30.30
C GLN A 8 22.19 11.99 -30.25
N GLN A 9 23.10 12.92 -30.47
CA GLN A 9 22.82 14.35 -30.43
C GLN A 9 22.07 14.87 -31.67
N TYR A 10 22.33 14.29 -32.86
CA TYR A 10 21.82 14.83 -34.12
C TYR A 10 20.72 13.99 -34.75
N ARG A 11 20.54 12.72 -34.36
CA ARG A 11 19.62 11.77 -34.98
C ARG A 11 18.16 12.24 -35.05
N ASP A 12 17.70 13.06 -34.11
CA ASP A 12 16.31 13.53 -34.02
C ASP A 12 16.08 14.89 -34.68
N LYS A 13 17.13 15.52 -35.22
CA LYS A 13 16.99 16.77 -35.97
C LYS A 13 16.31 16.52 -37.32
N TRP A 14 15.52 17.46 -37.82
CA TRP A 14 14.69 17.32 -39.01
C TRP A 14 15.44 16.84 -40.26
N TRP A 15 16.72 17.24 -40.41
CA TRP A 15 17.60 16.88 -41.54
C TRP A 15 18.30 15.52 -41.39
N ALA A 16 18.16 14.83 -40.26
CA ALA A 16 18.79 13.52 -40.01
C ALA A 16 17.80 12.38 -40.24
N LEU A 17 17.52 11.55 -39.21
CA LEU A 17 16.59 10.41 -39.35
C LEU A 17 15.18 10.81 -39.84
N PRO A 18 14.58 11.95 -39.39
CA PRO A 18 13.26 12.34 -39.87
C PRO A 18 13.21 12.62 -41.39
N LEU A 19 14.30 13.09 -41.97
CA LEU A 19 14.39 13.29 -43.42
C LEU A 19 14.73 11.99 -44.15
N LEU A 20 15.68 11.20 -43.64
CA LEU A 20 16.23 10.05 -44.32
C LEU A 20 15.26 8.85 -44.33
N LEU A 21 14.60 8.55 -43.19
CA LEU A 21 13.77 7.37 -43.06
C LEU A 21 12.53 7.37 -43.96
N PRO A 22 11.78 8.46 -44.12
CA PRO A 22 10.68 8.47 -45.09
C PRO A 22 11.14 8.20 -46.51
N VAL A 23 12.26 8.79 -46.93
CA VAL A 23 12.82 8.61 -48.29
C VAL A 23 13.22 7.18 -48.55
N LEU A 24 13.79 6.45 -47.57
CA LEU A 24 14.20 5.07 -47.71
C LEU A 24 13.03 4.09 -47.54
N LEU A 25 12.12 4.33 -46.61
CA LEU A 25 11.09 3.36 -46.25
C LEU A 25 9.81 3.46 -47.09
N LEU A 26 9.48 4.62 -47.67
CA LEU A 26 8.29 4.73 -48.54
C LEU A 26 8.36 3.89 -49.81
N PRO A 27 9.50 3.81 -50.54
CA PRO A 27 9.62 2.87 -51.66
C PRO A 27 9.44 1.41 -51.26
N LEU A 28 9.99 1.03 -50.09
CA LEU A 28 9.82 -0.33 -49.56
C LEU A 28 8.35 -0.62 -49.18
N ALA A 29 7.70 0.33 -48.50
CA ALA A 29 6.29 0.20 -48.12
C ALA A 29 5.38 0.10 -49.38
N ARG A 30 5.71 0.84 -50.45
CA ARG A 30 5.01 0.72 -51.75
C ARG A 30 5.20 -0.65 -52.39
N GLY A 31 6.40 -1.20 -52.35
CA GLY A 31 6.69 -2.54 -52.87
C GLY A 31 5.97 -3.67 -52.11
N MET A 32 5.59 -3.45 -50.86
CA MET A 32 4.80 -4.38 -50.06
C MET A 32 3.28 -4.25 -50.25
N ASN A 33 2.81 -3.28 -51.05
CA ASN A 33 1.40 -3.16 -51.37
C ASN A 33 0.97 -4.34 -52.25
N THR A 34 -0.21 -4.83 -51.95
CA THR A 34 -0.84 -5.86 -52.79
C THR A 34 -2.07 -5.28 -53.48
N TYR A 35 -2.18 -5.49 -54.76
CA TYR A 35 -3.30 -5.07 -55.59
C TYR A 35 -3.81 -6.20 -56.45
N THR A 36 -5.03 -6.10 -56.92
CA THR A 36 -5.65 -6.99 -57.89
C THR A 36 -6.46 -6.19 -58.88
N MET A 37 -6.92 -6.86 -59.95
CA MET A 37 -7.80 -6.21 -60.97
C MET A 37 -9.26 -6.56 -60.70
N LEU A 38 -10.10 -5.53 -60.60
CA LEU A 38 -11.54 -5.66 -60.47
C LEU A 38 -12.21 -4.95 -61.62
N ASN A 39 -12.86 -5.69 -62.52
CA ASN A 39 -13.49 -5.16 -63.73
C ASN A 39 -12.53 -4.26 -64.57
N GLY A 40 -11.27 -4.67 -64.74
CA GLY A 40 -10.27 -3.89 -65.48
C GLY A 40 -9.59 -2.78 -64.72
N HIS A 41 -10.00 -2.51 -63.46
CA HIS A 41 -9.43 -1.48 -62.60
C HIS A 41 -8.58 -2.03 -61.50
N MET A 42 -7.48 -1.32 -61.16
CA MET A 42 -6.59 -1.68 -60.06
C MET A 42 -7.26 -1.39 -58.70
N VAL A 43 -7.27 -2.37 -57.79
CA VAL A 43 -7.79 -2.27 -56.42
C VAL A 43 -6.75 -2.76 -55.42
N TYR A 44 -6.50 -1.99 -54.39
CA TYR A 44 -5.59 -2.40 -53.34
C TYR A 44 -6.28 -3.37 -52.37
N LEU A 45 -5.58 -4.44 -51.98
CA LEU A 45 -5.99 -5.39 -50.93
C LEU A 45 -5.23 -5.17 -49.61
N TYR A 46 -4.04 -4.57 -49.71
CA TYR A 46 -3.25 -4.14 -48.56
C TYR A 46 -2.46 -2.86 -48.88
N TYR A 47 -2.53 -1.86 -48.03
CA TYR A 47 -1.92 -0.57 -48.28
C TYR A 47 -1.07 -0.09 -47.10
N LEU A 48 0.27 -0.26 -47.18
CA LEU A 48 1.23 0.04 -46.12
C LEU A 48 1.69 1.51 -46.06
N PRO A 49 1.78 2.30 -47.16
CA PRO A 49 2.37 3.65 -47.12
C PRO A 49 1.66 4.60 -46.15
N LEU A 50 0.32 4.54 -46.05
CA LEU A 50 -0.43 5.35 -45.10
C LEU A 50 -0.07 5.04 -43.65
N ALA A 51 0.06 3.75 -43.31
CA ALA A 51 0.47 3.31 -41.97
C ALA A 51 1.90 3.76 -41.62
N LEU A 52 2.80 3.73 -42.61
CA LEU A 52 4.17 4.23 -42.42
C LEU A 52 4.22 5.73 -42.17
N VAL A 53 3.51 6.54 -42.98
CA VAL A 53 3.45 8.00 -42.81
C VAL A 53 2.85 8.37 -41.46
N LEU A 54 1.75 7.72 -41.05
CA LEU A 54 1.21 7.89 -39.70
C LEU A 54 2.21 7.55 -38.61
N SER A 55 2.95 6.46 -38.75
CA SER A 55 3.96 6.04 -37.79
C SER A 55 5.12 7.02 -37.70
N LEU A 56 5.56 7.58 -38.82
CA LEU A 56 6.59 8.64 -38.88
C LEU A 56 6.13 9.92 -38.20
N MET A 57 4.87 10.34 -38.45
CA MET A 57 4.28 11.49 -37.78
C MET A 57 4.11 11.26 -36.26
N MET A 58 3.71 10.07 -35.86
CA MET A 58 3.60 9.74 -34.43
C MET A 58 4.97 9.72 -33.73
N PHE A 59 6.02 9.37 -34.43
CA PHE A 59 7.35 9.20 -33.89
C PHE A 59 8.17 10.51 -33.84
N PHE A 60 8.19 11.26 -34.95
CA PHE A 60 8.99 12.48 -35.13
C PHE A 60 8.15 13.78 -35.09
N GLY A 61 6.82 13.67 -35.17
CA GLY A 61 5.94 14.83 -35.25
C GLY A 61 6.21 15.69 -36.49
N TRP A 62 6.18 17.01 -36.33
CA TRP A 62 6.42 17.98 -37.40
C TRP A 62 7.77 17.80 -38.13
N ALA A 63 8.78 17.31 -37.46
CA ALA A 63 10.10 17.09 -38.04
C ALA A 63 10.11 16.07 -39.19
N ALA A 64 9.11 15.19 -39.25
CA ALA A 64 8.99 14.18 -40.31
C ALA A 64 8.45 14.75 -41.64
N ILE A 65 7.74 15.89 -41.62
CA ILE A 65 7.03 16.41 -42.80
C ILE A 65 7.95 16.65 -43.99
N PRO A 66 9.13 17.31 -43.88
CA PRO A 66 10.01 17.50 -45.02
C PRO A 66 10.44 16.18 -45.66
N GLY A 67 10.79 15.16 -44.82
CA GLY A 67 11.15 13.85 -45.31
C GLY A 67 10.01 13.09 -45.99
N ILE A 68 8.79 13.22 -45.44
CA ILE A 68 7.58 12.63 -46.02
C ILE A 68 7.28 13.26 -47.38
N ILE A 69 7.38 14.59 -47.53
CA ILE A 69 7.18 15.30 -48.81
C ILE A 69 8.18 14.79 -49.85
N VAL A 70 9.45 14.77 -49.54
CA VAL A 70 10.51 14.32 -50.43
C VAL A 70 10.31 12.84 -50.80
N GLY A 71 10.01 11.99 -49.80
CA GLY A 71 9.79 10.56 -50.02
C GLY A 71 8.54 10.29 -50.86
N LEU A 72 7.45 11.02 -50.71
CA LEU A 72 6.23 10.91 -51.51
C LEU A 72 6.48 11.36 -52.96
N LEU A 73 7.16 12.48 -53.17
CA LEU A 73 7.50 12.98 -54.50
C LEU A 73 8.38 11.98 -55.27
N LEU A 74 9.43 11.45 -54.64
CA LEU A 74 10.32 10.49 -55.28
C LEU A 74 9.64 9.14 -55.57
N THR A 75 8.66 8.75 -54.77
CA THR A 75 8.07 7.39 -54.83
C THR A 75 6.79 7.36 -55.66
N LEU A 76 5.89 8.31 -55.48
CA LEU A 76 4.54 8.30 -56.03
C LEU A 76 4.35 9.29 -57.16
N ALA A 77 5.05 10.43 -57.16
CA ALA A 77 4.86 11.48 -58.17
C ALA A 77 5.74 11.30 -59.42
N ARG A 78 6.50 10.23 -59.50
CA ARG A 78 7.38 9.96 -60.65
C ARG A 78 6.54 9.76 -61.94
N GLY A 79 6.71 10.67 -62.91
CA GLY A 79 5.93 10.62 -64.16
C GLY A 79 4.61 11.37 -64.13
N MET A 80 4.30 12.10 -63.04
CA MET A 80 3.10 12.95 -62.89
C MET A 80 3.39 14.39 -63.29
N THR A 81 2.32 15.10 -63.63
CA THR A 81 2.37 16.58 -63.76
C THR A 81 2.57 17.27 -62.42
N PRO A 82 3.08 18.50 -62.34
CA PRO A 82 3.24 19.19 -61.04
C PRO A 82 1.95 19.32 -60.26
N GLU A 83 0.83 19.51 -60.93
CA GLU A 83 -0.51 19.59 -60.28
C GLU A 83 -0.93 18.24 -59.64
N GLN A 84 -0.68 17.16 -60.35
CA GLN A 84 -0.92 15.78 -59.83
C GLN A 84 -0.01 15.47 -58.64
N ALA A 85 1.25 15.89 -58.67
CA ALA A 85 2.19 15.71 -57.56
C ALA A 85 1.72 16.45 -56.30
N VAL A 86 1.18 17.67 -56.44
CA VAL A 86 0.57 18.46 -55.36
C VAL A 86 -0.68 17.75 -54.82
N GLY A 87 -1.51 17.18 -55.69
CA GLY A 87 -2.70 16.41 -55.28
C GLY A 87 -2.30 15.20 -54.40
N VAL A 88 -1.25 14.47 -54.80
CA VAL A 88 -0.74 13.32 -54.03
C VAL A 88 -0.23 13.77 -52.66
N LEU A 89 0.48 14.89 -52.56
CA LEU A 89 0.96 15.41 -51.28
C LEU A 89 -0.19 15.74 -50.32
N PHE A 90 -1.19 16.48 -50.78
CA PHE A 90 -2.36 16.83 -49.95
C PHE A 90 -3.14 15.61 -49.50
N HIS A 91 -3.37 14.69 -50.37
CA HIS A 91 -4.10 13.46 -50.12
C HIS A 91 -3.43 12.57 -49.06
N PHE A 92 -2.08 12.58 -48.92
CA PHE A 92 -1.38 11.86 -47.87
C PHE A 92 -1.18 12.69 -46.58
N LEU A 93 -0.82 13.97 -46.73
CA LEU A 93 -0.44 14.79 -45.56
C LEU A 93 -1.64 15.18 -44.70
N ILE A 94 -2.76 15.58 -45.32
CA ILE A 94 -3.94 16.04 -44.59
C ILE A 94 -4.47 14.99 -43.62
N PRO A 95 -4.75 13.72 -44.03
CA PRO A 95 -5.21 12.69 -43.10
C PRO A 95 -4.25 12.45 -41.96
N CYS A 96 -2.95 12.40 -42.30
CA CYS A 96 -1.90 12.08 -41.31
C CYS A 96 -1.73 13.21 -40.27
N VAL A 97 -1.71 14.47 -40.71
CA VAL A 97 -1.57 15.64 -39.80
C VAL A 97 -2.79 15.78 -38.92
N LEU A 98 -4.01 15.68 -39.49
CA LEU A 98 -5.24 15.80 -38.72
C LEU A 98 -5.37 14.66 -37.69
N CYS A 99 -5.09 13.43 -38.11
CA CYS A 99 -5.21 12.27 -37.22
C CYS A 99 -4.12 12.25 -36.15
N TRP A 100 -2.89 12.63 -36.49
CA TRP A 100 -1.80 12.78 -35.51
C TRP A 100 -2.10 13.91 -34.51
N GLY A 101 -2.56 15.07 -34.97
CA GLY A 101 -2.91 16.20 -34.13
C GLY A 101 -4.05 15.87 -33.17
N GLY A 102 -5.15 15.30 -33.69
CA GLY A 102 -6.27 14.86 -32.90
C GLY A 102 -5.87 13.81 -31.85
N TYR A 103 -5.14 12.77 -32.24
CA TYR A 103 -4.64 11.76 -31.30
C TYR A 103 -3.80 12.39 -30.18
N ARG A 104 -2.97 13.37 -30.51
CA ARG A 104 -2.10 14.03 -29.52
C ARG A 104 -2.88 14.91 -28.53
N ILE A 105 -4.01 15.50 -28.94
CA ILE A 105 -4.87 16.30 -28.08
C ILE A 105 -5.62 15.40 -27.08
N PHE A 106 -6.18 14.29 -27.55
CA PHE A 106 -7.04 13.45 -26.74
C PHE A 106 -6.31 12.40 -25.90
N VAL A 107 -5.05 12.08 -26.21
CA VAL A 107 -4.29 11.06 -25.48
C VAL A 107 -3.10 11.69 -24.72
N PRO A 108 -3.00 11.52 -23.39
CA PRO A 108 -1.90 12.06 -22.59
C PRO A 108 -0.52 11.64 -23.11
N GLN A 109 0.43 12.56 -23.14
CA GLN A 109 1.77 12.34 -23.72
C GLN A 109 2.48 11.08 -23.21
N ARG A 110 2.37 10.77 -21.90
CA ARG A 110 2.98 9.58 -21.28
C ARG A 110 2.41 8.26 -21.81
N GLN A 111 1.20 8.27 -22.35
CA GLN A 111 0.48 7.07 -22.81
C GLN A 111 0.51 6.90 -24.33
N GLN A 112 0.86 7.93 -25.09
CA GLN A 112 0.82 7.93 -26.56
C GLN A 112 1.61 6.80 -27.21
N VAL A 113 2.66 6.32 -26.56
CA VAL A 113 3.66 5.37 -27.07
C VAL A 113 3.38 3.91 -26.67
N SER A 114 2.46 3.65 -25.76
CA SER A 114 2.19 2.31 -25.21
C SER A 114 1.31 1.48 -26.14
N HIS A 115 1.89 0.82 -27.16
CA HIS A 115 1.16 -0.20 -27.94
C HIS A 115 0.83 -1.42 -27.05
N GLY A 116 -0.43 -1.89 -27.12
CA GLY A 116 -0.93 -3.01 -26.29
C GLY A 116 -1.77 -2.60 -25.09
N ASN A 117 -2.04 -1.30 -24.88
CA ASN A 117 -2.96 -0.85 -23.85
C ASN A 117 -4.41 -0.82 -24.38
N VAL A 118 -5.27 -1.67 -23.82
CA VAL A 118 -6.67 -1.80 -24.24
C VAL A 118 -7.47 -0.50 -24.02
N ARG A 119 -7.16 0.27 -22.97
CA ARG A 119 -7.86 1.55 -22.71
C ARG A 119 -7.66 2.58 -23.82
N LEU A 120 -6.56 2.50 -24.56
CA LEU A 120 -6.27 3.39 -25.69
C LEU A 120 -6.79 2.84 -27.02
N MET A 121 -7.34 1.64 -27.05
CA MET A 121 -7.78 1.00 -28.28
C MET A 121 -8.88 1.79 -29.01
N PRO A 122 -9.93 2.33 -28.36
CA PRO A 122 -10.93 3.15 -29.05
C PRO A 122 -10.31 4.38 -29.74
N HIS A 123 -9.41 5.09 -29.06
CA HIS A 123 -8.71 6.23 -29.63
C HIS A 123 -7.82 5.85 -30.82
N ARG A 124 -7.16 4.68 -30.76
CA ARG A 124 -6.33 4.19 -31.87
C ARG A 124 -7.14 3.73 -33.05
N LEU A 125 -8.20 2.99 -32.79
CA LEU A 125 -9.13 2.59 -33.85
C LEU A 125 -9.71 3.81 -34.56
N PHE A 126 -10.07 4.84 -33.84
CA PHE A 126 -10.61 6.06 -34.43
C PHE A 126 -9.53 6.89 -35.13
N TRP A 127 -8.45 7.28 -34.43
CA TRP A 127 -7.46 8.24 -34.93
C TRP A 127 -6.36 7.61 -35.81
N GLN A 128 -6.10 6.30 -35.74
CA GLN A 128 -5.02 5.66 -36.45
C GLN A 128 -5.48 4.66 -37.53
N MET A 129 -6.76 4.28 -37.53
CA MET A 129 -7.31 3.32 -38.47
C MET A 129 -8.52 3.89 -39.22
N LEU A 130 -9.62 4.22 -38.53
CA LEU A 130 -10.87 4.61 -39.17
C LEU A 130 -10.76 5.99 -39.86
N LEU A 131 -10.48 7.02 -39.07
CA LEU A 131 -10.46 8.41 -39.56
C LEU A 131 -9.44 8.65 -40.68
N PRO A 132 -8.17 8.21 -40.58
CA PRO A 132 -7.20 8.38 -41.66
C PRO A 132 -7.63 7.63 -42.94
N SER A 133 -8.24 6.45 -42.83
CA SER A 133 -8.73 5.69 -43.98
C SER A 133 -9.91 6.38 -44.66
N VAL A 134 -10.85 6.95 -43.89
CA VAL A 134 -12.00 7.71 -44.43
C VAL A 134 -11.54 8.99 -45.13
N ILE A 135 -10.72 9.82 -44.43
CA ILE A 135 -10.21 11.08 -45.00
C ILE A 135 -9.38 10.80 -46.26
N PHE A 136 -8.50 9.80 -46.21
CA PHE A 136 -7.70 9.43 -47.35
C PHE A 136 -8.55 9.04 -48.56
N LEU A 137 -9.59 8.22 -48.37
CA LEU A 137 -10.47 7.80 -49.42
C LEU A 137 -11.26 8.99 -50.00
N ILE A 138 -11.81 9.87 -49.16
CA ILE A 138 -12.53 11.06 -49.60
C ILE A 138 -11.63 12.00 -50.42
N LEU A 139 -10.41 12.28 -49.88
CA LEU A 139 -9.47 13.17 -50.58
C LEU A 139 -8.95 12.55 -51.88
N SER A 140 -8.81 11.22 -51.97
CA SER A 140 -8.45 10.55 -53.24
C SER A 140 -9.53 10.73 -54.31
N GLN A 141 -10.80 10.62 -53.91
CA GLN A 141 -11.92 10.84 -54.82
C GLN A 141 -12.06 12.31 -55.28
N ILE A 142 -11.86 13.23 -54.34
CA ILE A 142 -11.84 14.67 -54.65
C ILE A 142 -10.68 15.00 -55.63
N ALA A 143 -9.49 14.48 -55.34
CA ALA A 143 -8.32 14.67 -56.23
C ALA A 143 -8.53 14.09 -57.60
N GLU A 144 -9.21 12.95 -57.73
CA GLU A 144 -9.56 12.33 -58.96
C GLU A 144 -10.62 13.19 -59.75
N TYR A 145 -11.63 13.68 -59.06
CA TYR A 145 -12.65 14.55 -59.65
C TYR A 145 -12.04 15.87 -60.18
N LEU A 146 -11.11 16.45 -59.45
CA LEU A 146 -10.40 17.69 -59.82
C LEU A 146 -9.29 17.47 -60.89
N GLY A 147 -9.07 16.23 -61.34
CA GLY A 147 -7.97 15.92 -62.28
C GLY A 147 -6.56 16.00 -61.69
N LEU A 148 -6.45 16.12 -60.37
CA LEU A 148 -5.20 16.14 -59.62
C LEU A 148 -4.61 14.75 -59.39
N HIS A 149 -5.23 13.72 -59.93
CA HIS A 149 -4.75 12.32 -59.95
C HIS A 149 -4.65 11.84 -61.39
N PRO A 150 -3.64 11.02 -61.77
CA PRO A 150 -3.61 10.49 -63.12
C PRO A 150 -4.88 9.70 -63.38
N ARG A 151 -5.63 10.12 -64.40
CA ARG A 151 -6.82 9.39 -64.87
C ARG A 151 -6.34 8.08 -65.44
N THR A 152 -6.53 6.99 -64.71
CA THR A 152 -6.53 5.69 -65.29
C THR A 152 -7.77 5.61 -66.16
N THR A 153 -7.60 5.44 -67.47
CA THR A 153 -8.66 5.31 -68.47
C THR A 153 -9.86 4.56 -67.89
N ASP A 154 -11.06 5.16 -68.00
CA ASP A 154 -12.39 4.63 -67.59
C ASP A 154 -12.88 4.89 -66.13
N MET A 155 -12.50 5.99 -65.52
CA MET A 155 -13.03 6.35 -64.20
C MET A 155 -14.21 7.33 -64.18
N ALA A 156 -14.80 7.62 -65.32
CA ALA A 156 -15.99 8.44 -65.39
C ALA A 156 -17.19 7.69 -64.76
N GLY A 157 -17.49 7.97 -63.48
CA GLY A 157 -18.70 7.51 -62.82
C GLY A 157 -18.57 6.48 -61.69
N VAL A 158 -17.40 6.32 -61.07
CA VAL A 158 -17.28 5.42 -59.90
C VAL A 158 -17.94 6.01 -58.68
N SER A 159 -19.08 5.45 -58.27
CA SER A 159 -19.78 5.82 -57.06
C SER A 159 -18.86 5.67 -55.83
N PRO A 160 -18.85 6.63 -54.88
CA PRO A 160 -18.15 6.50 -53.61
C PRO A 160 -18.50 5.22 -52.84
N PHE A 161 -19.66 4.67 -53.08
CA PHE A 161 -20.20 3.45 -52.48
C PHE A 161 -20.02 2.20 -53.40
N SER A 162 -19.10 2.26 -54.34
CA SER A 162 -18.80 1.11 -55.18
C SER A 162 -18.07 0.01 -54.44
N LEU A 163 -18.14 -1.23 -54.93
CA LEU A 163 -17.41 -2.38 -54.40
C LEU A 163 -15.90 -2.12 -54.37
N ARG A 164 -15.39 -1.37 -55.35
CA ARG A 164 -13.99 -0.93 -55.43
C ARG A 164 -13.60 -0.05 -54.25
N SER A 165 -14.41 0.98 -53.94
CA SER A 165 -14.17 1.88 -52.85
C SER A 165 -14.25 1.16 -51.52
N LEU A 166 -15.16 0.21 -51.33
CA LEU A 166 -15.28 -0.61 -50.14
C LEU A 166 -14.00 -1.47 -49.92
N ILE A 167 -13.54 -2.18 -50.93
CA ILE A 167 -12.31 -3.02 -50.81
C ILE A 167 -11.08 -2.16 -50.53
N THR A 168 -10.94 -1.02 -51.23
CA THR A 168 -9.83 -0.08 -50.96
C THR A 168 -9.87 0.47 -49.55
N PHE A 169 -11.07 0.85 -49.03
CA PHE A 169 -11.24 1.28 -47.67
C PHE A 169 -10.82 0.21 -46.64
N GLN A 170 -11.23 -1.06 -46.88
CA GLN A 170 -10.83 -2.17 -46.04
C GLN A 170 -9.32 -2.39 -46.07
N ALA A 171 -8.69 -2.29 -47.23
CA ALA A 171 -7.23 -2.40 -47.39
C ALA A 171 -6.46 -1.31 -46.62
N LEU A 172 -6.96 -0.05 -46.62
CA LEU A 172 -6.40 1.03 -45.82
C LEU A 172 -6.52 0.76 -44.31
N MET A 173 -7.71 0.31 -43.88
CA MET A 173 -7.96 -0.02 -42.48
C MET A 173 -7.07 -1.17 -41.98
N VAL A 174 -6.96 -2.26 -42.76
CA VAL A 174 -6.09 -3.40 -42.42
C VAL A 174 -4.62 -2.99 -42.39
N GLY A 175 -4.20 -2.20 -43.39
CA GLY A 175 -2.85 -1.63 -43.45
C GLY A 175 -2.50 -0.77 -42.25
N CYS A 176 -3.45 0.10 -41.81
CA CYS A 176 -3.25 0.89 -40.62
C CYS A 176 -3.28 0.08 -39.32
N LEU A 177 -4.22 -0.87 -39.17
CA LEU A 177 -4.38 -1.70 -37.97
C LEU A 177 -3.14 -2.54 -37.68
N THR A 178 -2.58 -3.18 -38.72
CA THR A 178 -1.45 -4.10 -38.61
C THR A 178 -0.11 -3.42 -38.88
N GLY A 179 -0.06 -2.47 -39.79
CA GLY A 179 1.15 -1.77 -40.22
C GLY A 179 1.65 -0.74 -39.22
N VAL A 180 0.77 0.05 -38.60
CA VAL A 180 1.21 1.09 -37.66
C VAL A 180 2.04 0.53 -36.50
N PRO A 181 1.63 -0.54 -35.77
CA PRO A 181 2.44 -1.11 -34.71
C PRO A 181 3.80 -1.64 -35.20
N LEU A 182 3.83 -2.26 -36.37
CA LEU A 182 5.06 -2.82 -36.97
C LEU A 182 6.02 -1.70 -37.41
N CYS A 183 5.53 -0.71 -38.17
CA CYS A 183 6.33 0.44 -38.59
C CYS A 183 6.87 1.22 -37.42
N TYR A 184 6.05 1.45 -36.39
CA TYR A 184 6.48 2.14 -35.17
C TYR A 184 7.60 1.38 -34.44
N LEU A 185 7.49 0.05 -34.33
CA LEU A 185 8.54 -0.78 -33.75
C LEU A 185 9.83 -0.69 -34.55
N LEU A 186 9.74 -0.81 -35.89
CA LEU A 186 10.89 -0.69 -36.79
C LEU A 186 11.62 0.65 -36.64
N LEU A 187 10.89 1.77 -36.65
CA LEU A 187 11.43 3.10 -36.46
C LEU A 187 12.16 3.22 -35.11
N ARG A 188 11.59 2.61 -34.06
CA ARG A 188 12.16 2.65 -32.72
C ARG A 188 13.45 1.84 -32.61
N VAL A 189 13.52 0.70 -33.26
CA VAL A 189 14.72 -0.14 -33.33
C VAL A 189 15.82 0.53 -34.15
N ILE A 190 15.49 1.14 -35.30
CA ILE A 190 16.45 1.89 -36.12
C ILE A 190 17.04 3.07 -35.33
N ARG A 191 16.19 3.80 -34.62
CA ARG A 191 16.67 4.91 -33.79
C ARG A 191 17.55 4.47 -32.61
N ASN A 192 17.23 3.34 -31.99
CA ASN A 192 17.95 2.79 -30.84
C ASN A 192 17.95 1.27 -30.85
N PRO A 193 18.99 0.61 -31.40
CA PRO A 193 19.06 -0.85 -31.49
C PRO A 193 18.99 -1.55 -30.14
N PHE A 194 19.46 -0.92 -29.04
CA PHE A 194 19.36 -1.49 -27.69
C PHE A 194 17.91 -1.62 -27.19
N TYR A 195 16.97 -0.89 -27.81
CA TYR A 195 15.54 -1.05 -27.53
C TYR A 195 15.03 -2.47 -27.80
N LEU A 196 15.63 -3.17 -28.75
CA LEU A 196 15.24 -4.55 -29.10
C LEU A 196 15.37 -5.49 -27.90
N ARG A 197 16.43 -5.37 -27.11
CA ARG A 197 16.62 -6.18 -25.89
C ARG A 197 15.49 -5.93 -24.87
N GLY A 198 15.14 -4.67 -24.63
CA GLY A 198 14.03 -4.30 -23.75
C GLY A 198 12.68 -4.76 -24.31
N TYR A 199 12.49 -4.69 -25.64
CA TYR A 199 11.27 -5.18 -26.28
C TYR A 199 11.11 -6.69 -26.14
N ILE A 200 12.16 -7.48 -26.38
CA ILE A 200 12.17 -8.94 -26.19
C ILE A 200 11.84 -9.30 -24.74
N SER A 201 12.46 -8.64 -23.76
CA SER A 201 12.14 -8.84 -22.34
C SER A 201 10.66 -8.58 -22.05
N GLN A 202 10.09 -7.52 -22.63
CA GLN A 202 8.67 -7.20 -22.47
C GLN A 202 7.75 -8.18 -23.22
N VAL A 203 8.19 -8.78 -24.32
CA VAL A 203 7.49 -9.89 -25.00
C VAL A 203 7.46 -11.10 -24.09
N CYS A 204 8.61 -11.50 -23.54
CA CYS A 204 8.70 -12.62 -22.60
C CYS A 204 7.80 -12.47 -21.38
N LEU A 205 7.66 -11.24 -20.84
CA LEU A 205 6.74 -10.95 -19.74
C LEU A 205 5.26 -11.06 -20.10
N GLN A 206 4.90 -10.97 -21.38
CA GLN A 206 3.52 -11.11 -21.87
C GLN A 206 3.14 -12.55 -22.21
N ILE A 207 4.11 -13.44 -22.37
CA ILE A 207 3.87 -14.88 -22.61
C ILE A 207 3.33 -15.51 -21.32
N ASP A 208 2.38 -16.42 -21.46
CA ASP A 208 1.82 -17.18 -20.35
C ASP A 208 2.93 -18.02 -19.66
N PRO A 209 3.23 -17.79 -18.36
CA PRO A 209 4.28 -18.52 -17.67
C PRO A 209 4.03 -20.03 -17.54
N LYS A 210 2.81 -20.50 -17.82
CA LYS A 210 2.44 -21.92 -17.77
C LYS A 210 2.67 -22.64 -19.11
N ILE A 211 3.05 -21.93 -20.16
CA ILE A 211 3.22 -22.51 -21.49
C ILE A 211 4.45 -23.42 -21.55
N LYS A 212 4.29 -24.59 -22.10
CA LYS A 212 5.39 -25.54 -22.34
C LYS A 212 6.05 -25.27 -23.69
N LYS A 213 7.35 -25.53 -23.79
CA LYS A 213 8.09 -25.38 -25.08
C LYS A 213 7.46 -26.14 -26.21
N ILE A 214 6.92 -27.34 -25.96
CA ILE A 214 6.25 -28.17 -26.95
C ILE A 214 5.01 -27.48 -27.52
N GLU A 215 4.26 -26.73 -26.73
CA GLU A 215 3.07 -25.99 -27.20
C GLU A 215 3.45 -24.87 -28.17
N ILE A 216 4.60 -24.21 -27.96
CA ILE A 216 5.11 -23.17 -28.88
C ILE A 216 5.50 -23.80 -30.21
N ILE A 217 6.21 -24.93 -30.15
CA ILE A 217 6.67 -25.66 -31.35
C ILE A 217 5.47 -26.20 -32.13
N SER A 218 4.50 -26.83 -31.47
CA SER A 218 3.30 -27.37 -32.12
C SER A 218 2.45 -26.25 -32.75
N TRP A 219 2.30 -25.12 -32.09
CA TRP A 219 1.61 -23.96 -32.66
C TRP A 219 2.30 -23.42 -33.91
N ALA A 220 3.63 -23.26 -33.87
CA ALA A 220 4.40 -22.81 -35.03
C ALA A 220 4.32 -23.81 -36.17
N ALA A 221 4.38 -25.10 -35.89
CA ALA A 221 4.26 -26.18 -36.91
C ALA A 221 2.86 -26.16 -37.56
N ILE A 222 1.78 -26.05 -36.80
CA ILE A 222 0.41 -25.95 -37.30
C ILE A 222 0.24 -24.68 -38.14
N LEU A 223 0.76 -23.54 -37.68
CA LEU A 223 0.70 -22.29 -38.44
C LEU A 223 1.42 -22.38 -39.77
N THR A 224 2.65 -22.95 -39.79
CA THR A 224 3.43 -23.12 -41.04
C THR A 224 2.78 -24.12 -41.96
N LEU A 225 2.20 -25.22 -41.45
CA LEU A 225 1.44 -26.18 -42.22
C LEU A 225 0.22 -25.55 -42.91
N LEU A 226 -0.61 -24.80 -42.14
CA LEU A 226 -1.78 -24.14 -42.71
C LEU A 226 -1.40 -23.08 -43.75
N LEU A 227 -0.33 -22.32 -43.53
CA LEU A 227 0.19 -21.39 -44.52
C LEU A 227 0.69 -22.10 -45.76
N GLY A 228 1.40 -23.20 -45.60
CA GLY A 228 1.85 -24.02 -46.71
C GLY A 228 0.68 -24.55 -47.55
N LEU A 229 -0.36 -25.07 -46.88
CA LEU A 229 -1.59 -25.54 -47.55
C LEU A 229 -2.33 -24.39 -48.28
N LEU A 230 -2.44 -23.23 -47.66
CA LEU A 230 -3.09 -22.07 -48.27
C LEU A 230 -2.34 -21.51 -49.47
N LEU A 231 -1.00 -21.62 -49.48
CA LEU A 231 -0.13 -21.07 -50.53
C LEU A 231 0.22 -22.11 -51.62
N MET A 232 -0.27 -23.35 -51.51
CA MET A 232 -0.12 -24.34 -52.58
C MET A 232 -0.87 -23.92 -53.83
N PRO A 233 -0.29 -24.13 -55.03
CA PRO A 233 -0.99 -23.83 -56.27
C PRO A 233 -2.25 -24.70 -56.44
N LEU A 234 -3.34 -24.07 -56.88
CA LEU A 234 -4.58 -24.76 -57.24
C LEU A 234 -4.33 -25.62 -58.48
N ASN A 235 -4.43 -26.94 -58.36
CA ASN A 235 -4.50 -27.87 -59.49
C ASN A 235 -5.96 -28.28 -59.73
N ASP A 236 -6.29 -28.84 -60.87
CA ASP A 236 -7.64 -29.32 -61.22
C ASP A 236 -8.27 -30.29 -60.19
N THR A 237 -7.44 -30.89 -59.35
CA THR A 237 -7.82 -31.76 -58.24
C THR A 237 -7.78 -30.97 -56.89
N SER A 238 -8.27 -29.74 -56.88
CA SER A 238 -8.25 -28.92 -55.63
C SER A 238 -8.98 -29.62 -54.47
N THR A 239 -8.24 -29.92 -53.42
CA THR A 239 -8.78 -30.47 -52.19
C THR A 239 -9.46 -29.37 -51.39
N ILE A 240 -10.36 -29.73 -50.47
CA ILE A 240 -11.03 -28.83 -49.53
C ILE A 240 -10.04 -27.89 -48.79
N PHE A 241 -8.78 -28.32 -48.64
CA PHE A 241 -7.74 -27.55 -47.90
C PHE A 241 -7.08 -26.44 -48.74
N SER A 242 -7.24 -26.38 -50.05
CA SER A 242 -6.71 -25.32 -50.93
C SER A 242 -7.73 -24.23 -51.28
N THR A 243 -8.82 -24.15 -50.52
CA THR A 243 -9.92 -23.20 -50.72
C THR A 243 -9.95 -22.13 -49.64
N ASN A 244 -10.87 -21.16 -49.75
CA ASN A 244 -11.11 -20.13 -48.74
C ASN A 244 -11.33 -20.66 -47.31
N TYR A 245 -11.69 -21.93 -47.13
CA TYR A 245 -11.84 -22.57 -45.83
C TYR A 245 -10.54 -22.62 -45.03
N THR A 246 -9.38 -22.76 -45.68
CA THR A 246 -8.08 -22.76 -45.01
C THR A 246 -7.76 -21.42 -44.37
N LEU A 247 -8.22 -20.31 -44.99
CA LEU A 247 -8.13 -18.96 -44.36
C LEU A 247 -8.92 -18.91 -43.07
N SER A 248 -10.11 -19.51 -43.01
CA SER A 248 -10.93 -19.59 -41.79
C SER A 248 -10.31 -20.45 -40.70
N LEU A 249 -9.56 -21.53 -41.08
CA LEU A 249 -8.84 -22.38 -40.15
C LEU A 249 -7.61 -21.69 -39.53
N LEU A 250 -7.06 -20.67 -40.18
CA LEU A 250 -5.96 -19.86 -39.63
C LEU A 250 -6.40 -19.06 -38.40
N MET A 251 -7.68 -18.67 -38.33
CA MET A 251 -8.23 -17.85 -37.28
C MET A 251 -8.15 -18.52 -35.90
N PRO A 252 -8.63 -19.75 -35.65
CA PRO A 252 -8.49 -20.43 -34.37
C PRO A 252 -7.05 -20.56 -33.90
N VAL A 253 -6.11 -20.86 -34.81
CA VAL A 253 -4.69 -20.96 -34.48
C VAL A 253 -4.11 -19.64 -34.04
N MET A 254 -4.45 -18.55 -34.74
CA MET A 254 -4.02 -17.20 -34.36
C MET A 254 -4.66 -16.72 -33.08
N LEU A 255 -5.94 -17.04 -32.82
CA LEU A 255 -6.60 -16.74 -31.58
C LEU A 255 -5.99 -17.47 -30.39
N TRP A 256 -5.68 -18.76 -30.55
CA TRP A 256 -4.98 -19.50 -29.51
C TRP A 256 -3.62 -18.87 -29.19
N GLY A 257 -2.84 -18.54 -30.25
CA GLY A 257 -1.59 -17.79 -30.08
C GLY A 257 -1.78 -16.42 -29.39
N ALA A 258 -2.82 -15.67 -29.76
CA ALA A 258 -3.17 -14.39 -29.17
C ALA A 258 -3.44 -14.52 -27.67
N MET A 259 -4.16 -15.57 -27.27
CA MET A 259 -4.44 -15.85 -25.85
C MET A 259 -3.20 -16.30 -25.08
N ARG A 260 -2.20 -16.95 -25.70
CA ARG A 260 -1.03 -17.53 -25.02
C ARG A 260 0.22 -16.64 -25.07
N PHE A 261 0.49 -15.98 -26.19
CA PHE A 261 1.75 -15.24 -26.39
C PHE A 261 1.62 -13.74 -26.13
N GLY A 262 0.40 -13.21 -26.12
CA GLY A 262 0.15 -11.78 -25.89
C GLY A 262 0.32 -10.91 -27.13
N TYR A 263 -0.07 -9.62 -26.96
CA TYR A 263 -0.21 -8.69 -28.08
C TYR A 263 1.08 -8.41 -28.85
N ARG A 264 2.20 -8.19 -28.15
CA ARG A 264 3.45 -7.80 -28.82
C ARG A 264 4.02 -8.87 -29.71
N PHE A 265 3.94 -10.12 -29.29
CA PHE A 265 4.41 -11.26 -30.07
C PHE A 265 3.49 -11.52 -31.27
N ILE A 266 2.19 -11.58 -31.03
CA ILE A 266 1.21 -11.88 -32.06
C ILE A 266 1.14 -10.80 -33.13
N SER A 267 1.18 -9.50 -32.77
CA SER A 267 1.20 -8.43 -33.76
C SER A 267 2.42 -8.48 -34.69
N LEU A 268 3.57 -8.92 -34.13
CA LEU A 268 4.79 -9.09 -34.93
C LEU A 268 4.69 -10.23 -35.94
N ILE A 269 3.98 -11.31 -35.59
CA ILE A 269 3.82 -12.49 -36.48
C ILE A 269 2.64 -12.31 -37.42
N TRP A 270 1.52 -11.78 -36.95
CA TRP A 270 0.29 -11.61 -37.73
C TRP A 270 0.50 -10.72 -38.96
N THR A 271 1.22 -9.62 -38.82
CA THR A 271 1.41 -8.67 -39.93
C THR A 271 2.13 -9.29 -41.13
N PRO A 272 3.31 -9.96 -41.01
CA PRO A 272 3.94 -10.61 -42.14
C PRO A 272 3.15 -11.79 -42.65
N VAL A 273 2.49 -12.58 -41.81
CA VAL A 273 1.59 -13.66 -42.23
C VAL A 273 0.47 -13.11 -43.09
N LEU A 274 -0.18 -12.04 -42.66
CA LEU A 274 -1.26 -11.40 -43.38
C LEU A 274 -0.80 -10.83 -44.72
N ILE A 275 0.37 -10.16 -44.76
CA ILE A 275 0.95 -9.66 -46.02
C ILE A 275 1.21 -10.81 -46.99
N ALA A 276 1.78 -11.92 -46.53
CA ALA A 276 2.01 -13.09 -47.33
C ALA A 276 0.70 -13.72 -47.88
N VAL A 277 -0.29 -13.86 -46.97
CA VAL A 277 -1.63 -14.38 -47.37
C VAL A 277 -2.27 -13.47 -48.41
N ILE A 278 -2.28 -12.18 -48.22
CA ILE A 278 -2.88 -11.22 -49.17
C ILE A 278 -2.08 -11.19 -50.48
N HIS A 279 -0.73 -11.25 -50.42
CA HIS A 279 0.12 -11.24 -51.63
C HIS A 279 -0.19 -12.41 -52.55
N PHE A 280 -0.38 -13.59 -52.00
CA PHE A 280 -0.67 -14.81 -52.77
C PHE A 280 -2.18 -15.10 -52.89
N HIS A 281 -3.07 -14.07 -52.77
CA HIS A 281 -4.52 -14.23 -52.82
C HIS A 281 -5.02 -14.96 -54.07
N TYR A 282 -4.34 -14.81 -55.22
CA TYR A 282 -4.67 -15.46 -56.46
C TYR A 282 -4.53 -17.01 -56.42
N ARG A 283 -3.90 -17.58 -55.41
CA ARG A 283 -3.74 -19.02 -55.23
C ARG A 283 -4.97 -19.68 -54.60
N TYR A 284 -5.77 -18.96 -53.84
CA TYR A 284 -6.95 -19.48 -53.17
C TYR A 284 -8.25 -18.77 -53.54
N LEU A 285 -8.19 -17.72 -54.36
CA LEU A 285 -9.32 -17.02 -54.94
C LEU A 285 -9.34 -17.28 -56.46
N PRO A 286 -10.05 -18.29 -56.94
CA PRO A 286 -10.13 -18.59 -58.36
C PRO A 286 -10.93 -17.51 -59.10
N ILE A 287 -10.55 -17.23 -60.35
CA ILE A 287 -11.21 -16.25 -61.22
C ILE A 287 -12.44 -16.91 -61.87
N TYR A 288 -13.55 -16.95 -61.16
CA TYR A 288 -14.87 -17.38 -61.64
C TYR A 288 -15.85 -16.20 -61.73
N PRO A 289 -17.04 -16.37 -62.29
CA PRO A 289 -18.03 -15.30 -62.38
C PRO A 289 -18.37 -14.61 -61.04
N SER A 290 -18.19 -15.28 -59.90
CA SER A 290 -18.39 -14.75 -58.53
C SER A 290 -17.14 -14.12 -57.93
N TYR A 291 -16.05 -13.93 -58.67
CA TYR A 291 -14.76 -13.44 -58.16
C TYR A 291 -14.89 -12.10 -57.40
N ASN A 292 -15.64 -11.14 -57.93
CA ASN A 292 -15.82 -9.82 -57.32
C ASN A 292 -16.43 -9.91 -55.93
N THR A 293 -17.47 -10.73 -55.75
CA THR A 293 -18.15 -10.94 -54.48
C THR A 293 -17.28 -11.67 -53.48
N GLN A 294 -16.57 -12.73 -53.95
CA GLN A 294 -15.66 -13.48 -53.13
C GLN A 294 -14.47 -12.62 -52.66
N LEU A 295 -13.95 -11.76 -53.53
CA LEU A 295 -12.87 -10.82 -53.19
C LEU A 295 -13.30 -9.83 -52.09
N ALA A 296 -14.51 -9.31 -52.18
CA ALA A 296 -15.06 -8.42 -51.12
C ALA A 296 -15.23 -9.13 -49.78
N ILE A 297 -15.75 -10.37 -49.79
CA ILE A 297 -15.92 -11.18 -48.58
C ILE A 297 -14.55 -11.48 -47.97
N THR A 298 -13.57 -11.85 -48.79
CA THR A 298 -12.21 -12.18 -48.32
C THR A 298 -11.50 -10.94 -47.78
N SER A 299 -11.62 -9.79 -48.46
CA SER A 299 -11.09 -8.52 -47.96
C SER A 299 -11.70 -8.12 -46.62
N SER A 300 -13.01 -8.31 -46.45
CA SER A 300 -13.70 -8.10 -45.16
C SER A 300 -13.18 -9.06 -44.10
N SER A 301 -12.91 -10.32 -44.46
CA SER A 301 -12.35 -11.32 -43.55
C SER A 301 -10.95 -10.94 -43.05
N TYR A 302 -10.09 -10.37 -43.90
CA TYR A 302 -8.77 -9.87 -43.45
C TYR A 302 -8.90 -8.77 -42.37
N LEU A 303 -9.83 -7.87 -42.57
CA LEU A 303 -10.08 -6.79 -41.58
C LEU A 303 -10.61 -7.35 -40.27
N VAL A 304 -11.67 -8.18 -40.36
CA VAL A 304 -12.31 -8.77 -39.18
C VAL A 304 -11.32 -9.66 -38.39
N PHE A 305 -10.59 -10.51 -39.07
CA PHE A 305 -9.62 -11.39 -38.45
C PHE A 305 -8.48 -10.59 -37.77
N SER A 306 -7.95 -9.57 -38.45
CA SER A 306 -6.91 -8.71 -37.89
C SER A 306 -7.40 -7.99 -36.66
N PHE A 307 -8.64 -7.50 -36.67
CA PHE A 307 -9.25 -6.85 -35.50
C PHE A 307 -9.43 -7.82 -34.33
N ILE A 308 -10.01 -9.00 -34.59
CA ILE A 308 -10.26 -10.00 -33.55
C ILE A 308 -8.95 -10.48 -32.92
N VAL A 309 -7.95 -10.80 -33.75
CA VAL A 309 -6.62 -11.27 -33.28
C VAL A 309 -5.96 -10.17 -32.42
N ALA A 310 -5.94 -8.93 -32.90
CA ALA A 310 -5.33 -7.82 -32.15
C ALA A 310 -6.08 -7.54 -30.83
N TYR A 311 -7.40 -7.53 -30.86
CA TYR A 311 -8.22 -7.25 -29.68
C TYR A 311 -8.10 -8.35 -28.64
N THR A 312 -8.21 -9.62 -29.05
CA THR A 312 -8.08 -10.76 -28.14
C THR A 312 -6.70 -10.83 -27.51
N ALA A 313 -5.64 -10.57 -28.30
CA ALA A 313 -4.28 -10.53 -27.79
C ALA A 313 -4.06 -9.42 -26.75
N MET A 314 -4.63 -8.22 -26.98
CA MET A 314 -4.57 -7.12 -26.03
C MET A 314 -5.34 -7.43 -24.75
N LEU A 315 -6.55 -7.98 -24.87
CA LEU A 315 -7.38 -8.34 -23.72
C LEU A 315 -6.71 -9.40 -22.83
N ALA A 316 -6.19 -10.48 -23.46
CA ALA A 316 -5.46 -11.53 -22.76
C ALA A 316 -4.20 -10.99 -22.06
N THR A 317 -3.48 -10.07 -22.70
CA THR A 317 -2.30 -9.42 -22.10
C THR A 317 -2.70 -8.57 -20.89
N GLN A 318 -3.78 -7.78 -21.02
CA GLN A 318 -4.27 -6.94 -19.91
C GLN A 318 -4.72 -7.78 -18.73
N GLN A 319 -5.51 -8.83 -18.98
CA GLN A 319 -5.94 -9.76 -17.92
C GLN A 319 -4.74 -10.34 -17.16
N ARG A 320 -3.71 -10.80 -17.86
CA ARG A 320 -2.51 -11.36 -17.22
C ARG A 320 -1.78 -10.32 -16.37
N LEU A 321 -1.61 -9.11 -16.87
CA LEU A 321 -0.97 -8.03 -16.10
C LEU A 321 -1.78 -7.67 -14.85
N ILE A 322 -3.10 -7.69 -14.94
CA ILE A 322 -3.98 -7.48 -13.79
C ILE A 322 -3.84 -8.64 -12.80
N TYR A 323 -3.91 -9.90 -13.27
CA TYR A 323 -3.71 -11.08 -12.41
C TYR A 323 -2.32 -11.11 -11.76
N ALA A 324 -1.27 -10.73 -12.49
CA ALA A 324 0.08 -10.63 -11.93
C ALA A 324 0.16 -9.57 -10.81
N ARG A 325 -0.48 -8.41 -11.01
CA ARG A 325 -0.58 -7.36 -9.98
C ARG A 325 -1.40 -7.80 -8.78
N ILE A 326 -2.57 -8.40 -8.99
CA ILE A 326 -3.43 -8.93 -7.91
C ILE A 326 -2.64 -9.99 -7.12
N ARG A 327 -1.94 -10.89 -7.80
CA ARG A 327 -1.11 -11.90 -7.15
C ARG A 327 0.04 -11.29 -6.36
N GLN A 328 0.66 -10.23 -6.87
CA GLN A 328 1.69 -9.48 -6.15
C GLN A 328 1.11 -8.77 -4.93
N MET A 329 -0.07 -8.12 -5.07
CA MET A 329 -0.79 -7.47 -3.97
C MET A 329 -1.28 -8.48 -2.93
N ALA A 330 -1.60 -9.72 -3.30
CA ALA A 330 -1.98 -10.77 -2.36
C ALA A 330 -0.86 -11.13 -1.35
N PHE A 331 0.40 -10.82 -1.67
CA PHE A 331 1.58 -11.07 -0.82
C PHE A 331 2.14 -9.81 -0.16
N LEU A 332 1.55 -8.64 -0.43
CA LEU A 332 1.93 -7.37 0.19
C LEU A 332 0.79 -6.86 1.07
N ASP A 333 1.15 -6.20 2.15
CA ASP A 333 0.21 -5.40 2.93
C ASP A 333 -0.11 -4.11 2.15
N PRO A 334 -1.39 -3.76 1.94
CA PRO A 334 -1.77 -2.62 1.11
C PRO A 334 -1.42 -1.26 1.73
N VAL A 335 -1.28 -1.19 3.05
CA VAL A 335 -1.03 0.05 3.80
C VAL A 335 0.46 0.30 3.96
N VAL A 336 1.18 -0.70 4.46
CA VAL A 336 2.61 -0.56 4.78
C VAL A 336 3.50 -0.91 3.57
N HIS A 337 2.97 -1.54 2.54
CA HIS A 337 3.68 -2.00 1.33
C HIS A 337 4.82 -2.98 1.62
N MET A 338 4.66 -3.79 2.65
CA MET A 338 5.60 -4.84 3.04
C MET A 338 5.02 -6.24 2.80
N PRO A 339 5.85 -7.27 2.66
CA PRO A 339 5.37 -8.64 2.57
C PRO A 339 4.48 -8.99 3.77
N ASN A 340 3.33 -9.60 3.49
CA ASN A 340 2.33 -9.96 4.48
C ASN A 340 2.50 -11.41 5.01
N LEU A 341 1.57 -11.86 5.85
CA LEU A 341 1.57 -13.22 6.42
C LEU A 341 1.56 -14.33 5.36
N ARG A 342 0.89 -14.12 4.21
CA ARG A 342 0.89 -15.10 3.12
C ARG A 342 2.29 -15.23 2.49
N ALA A 343 3.00 -14.11 2.39
CA ALA A 343 4.39 -14.09 1.93
C ALA A 343 5.31 -14.81 2.92
N LEU A 344 5.13 -14.59 4.22
CA LEU A 344 5.86 -15.29 5.28
C LEU A 344 5.64 -16.80 5.23
N SER A 345 4.38 -17.24 5.19
CA SER A 345 4.02 -18.68 5.10
C SER A 345 4.65 -19.34 3.87
N ARG A 346 4.63 -18.65 2.73
CA ARG A 346 5.27 -19.15 1.50
C ARG A 346 6.79 -19.26 1.64
N ALA A 347 7.43 -18.27 2.26
CA ALA A 347 8.87 -18.25 2.47
C ALA A 347 9.32 -19.36 3.44
N LEU A 348 8.55 -19.60 4.52
CA LEU A 348 8.79 -20.68 5.47
C LEU A 348 8.65 -22.07 4.82
N ASN A 349 7.65 -22.25 3.94
CA ASN A 349 7.45 -23.50 3.20
C ASN A 349 8.50 -23.74 2.10
N GLY A 350 9.21 -22.71 1.68
CA GLY A 350 10.28 -22.78 0.67
C GLY A 350 11.67 -23.14 1.21
N ALA A 351 11.84 -23.17 2.52
CA ALA A 351 13.13 -23.49 3.18
C ALA A 351 12.95 -24.61 4.19
N SER A 352 13.88 -25.55 4.25
CA SER A 352 13.82 -26.70 5.20
C SER A 352 13.87 -26.26 6.66
N TRP A 353 14.72 -25.28 6.96
CA TRP A 353 14.86 -24.63 8.26
C TRP A 353 14.90 -23.12 8.12
N SER A 354 14.39 -22.41 9.10
CA SER A 354 14.44 -20.94 9.19
C SER A 354 14.48 -20.51 10.65
N THR A 355 15.10 -19.35 10.92
CA THR A 355 14.92 -18.65 12.19
C THR A 355 13.91 -17.56 12.01
N LEU A 356 12.81 -17.65 12.74
CA LEU A 356 11.73 -16.67 12.76
C LEU A 356 11.97 -15.72 13.93
N CYS A 357 12.05 -14.42 13.65
CA CYS A 357 12.25 -13.37 14.64
C CYS A 357 11.04 -12.44 14.67
N PHE A 358 10.57 -12.10 15.85
CA PHE A 358 9.42 -11.24 16.09
C PHE A 358 9.88 -9.98 16.82
N LEU A 359 9.40 -8.83 16.39
CA LEU A 359 9.65 -7.53 17.02
C LEU A 359 8.35 -7.00 17.64
N ARG A 360 8.46 -6.53 18.88
CA ARG A 360 7.38 -5.88 19.64
C ARG A 360 7.78 -4.45 19.97
N ILE A 361 6.88 -3.48 19.68
CA ILE A 361 7.11 -2.05 19.86
C ILE A 361 5.88 -1.44 20.50
N PRO A 362 5.67 -1.59 21.82
CA PRO A 362 4.44 -1.17 22.51
C PRO A 362 4.14 0.32 22.35
N GLU A 363 5.18 1.16 22.47
CA GLU A 363 5.01 2.63 22.38
C GLU A 363 4.54 3.07 20.99
N LEU A 364 4.70 2.26 19.94
CA LEU A 364 4.27 2.61 18.60
C LEU A 364 2.74 2.73 18.47
N GLU A 365 2.00 1.98 19.27
CA GLU A 365 0.55 2.10 19.34
C GLU A 365 0.14 3.42 19.99
N LEU A 366 0.76 3.77 21.10
CA LEU A 366 0.56 5.02 21.81
C LEU A 366 0.93 6.22 20.92
N LEU A 367 2.12 6.20 20.32
CA LEU A 367 2.58 7.22 19.37
C LEU A 367 1.61 7.36 18.18
N GLY A 368 1.05 6.25 17.70
CA GLY A 368 0.07 6.26 16.62
C GLY A 368 -1.27 6.89 17.00
N ARG A 369 -1.68 6.79 18.25
CA ARG A 369 -2.89 7.49 18.77
C ARG A 369 -2.69 9.00 18.82
N HIS A 370 -1.49 9.47 19.18
CA HIS A 370 -1.19 10.90 19.34
C HIS A 370 -0.78 11.60 18.04
N TYR A 371 0.06 10.96 17.23
CA TYR A 371 0.62 11.53 16.00
C TYR A 371 -0.03 10.97 14.73
N GLY A 372 -1.04 10.11 14.88
CA GLY A 372 -1.79 9.54 13.78
C GLY A 372 -1.16 8.26 13.18
N VAL A 373 -1.97 7.58 12.37
CA VAL A 373 -1.61 6.28 11.74
C VAL A 373 -0.39 6.39 10.81
N LEU A 374 -0.18 7.57 10.22
CA LEU A 374 0.92 7.81 9.28
C LEU A 374 2.29 7.63 9.93
N LEU A 375 2.47 8.08 11.17
CA LEU A 375 3.69 7.86 11.94
C LEU A 375 3.99 6.36 12.08
N ARG A 376 3.00 5.54 12.45
CA ARG A 376 3.16 4.09 12.58
C ARG A 376 3.61 3.44 11.27
N ILE A 377 3.01 3.85 10.15
CA ILE A 377 3.34 3.33 8.82
C ILE A 377 4.79 3.67 8.47
N GLN A 378 5.17 4.94 8.59
CA GLN A 378 6.51 5.40 8.24
C GLN A 378 7.58 4.81 9.16
N TYR A 379 7.31 4.73 10.47
CA TYR A 379 8.21 4.08 11.42
C TYR A 379 8.48 2.61 11.00
N LYS A 380 7.43 1.82 10.77
CA LYS A 380 7.57 0.42 10.35
C LYS A 380 8.31 0.28 9.02
N GLN A 381 8.06 1.17 8.06
CA GLN A 381 8.77 1.19 6.77
C GLN A 381 10.25 1.51 6.93
N MET A 382 10.60 2.53 7.72
CA MET A 382 12.00 2.91 7.95
C MET A 382 12.75 1.85 8.72
N LEU A 383 12.14 1.27 9.77
CA LEU A 383 12.72 0.17 10.53
C LEU A 383 12.95 -1.07 9.65
N ALA A 384 11.98 -1.43 8.81
CA ALA A 384 12.13 -2.53 7.86
C ALA A 384 13.23 -2.27 6.82
N ASN A 385 13.37 -1.04 6.34
CA ASN A 385 14.45 -0.66 5.42
C ASN A 385 15.82 -0.71 6.10
N HIS A 386 15.89 -0.29 7.35
CA HIS A 386 17.09 -0.40 8.16
C HIS A 386 17.52 -1.88 8.35
N LEU A 387 16.56 -2.75 8.69
CA LEU A 387 16.81 -4.18 8.81
C LEU A 387 17.22 -4.82 7.48
N ARG A 388 16.63 -4.42 6.35
CA ARG A 388 16.98 -4.97 5.02
C ARG A 388 18.45 -4.84 4.67
N ALA A 389 19.14 -3.81 5.16
CA ALA A 389 20.58 -3.64 4.96
C ALA A 389 21.42 -4.73 5.65
N LEU A 390 20.86 -5.41 6.65
CA LEU A 390 21.50 -6.47 7.43
C LEU A 390 21.08 -7.88 6.99
N LEU A 391 20.07 -7.98 6.11
CA LEU A 391 19.50 -9.23 5.65
C LEU A 391 20.21 -9.74 4.40
N GLU A 392 20.32 -11.07 4.30
CA GLU A 392 20.87 -11.78 3.16
C GLU A 392 19.83 -12.02 2.05
N PRO A 393 20.26 -12.40 0.84
CA PRO A 393 19.35 -12.86 -0.20
C PRO A 393 18.41 -13.96 0.32
N ASN A 394 17.13 -13.89 -0.02
CA ASN A 394 16.05 -14.76 0.46
C ASN A 394 15.58 -14.54 1.90
N GLU A 395 16.15 -13.60 2.64
CA GLU A 395 15.62 -13.14 3.92
C GLU A 395 14.77 -11.89 3.72
N ALA A 396 13.73 -11.71 4.54
CA ALA A 396 12.84 -10.57 4.40
C ALA A 396 12.17 -10.18 5.72
N VAL A 397 11.73 -8.93 5.78
CA VAL A 397 10.87 -8.39 6.83
C VAL A 397 9.42 -8.45 6.37
N TYR A 398 8.54 -8.85 7.27
CA TYR A 398 7.11 -9.04 7.04
C TYR A 398 6.30 -8.17 8.00
N HIS A 399 5.21 -7.61 7.50
CA HIS A 399 4.20 -6.94 8.31
C HIS A 399 2.99 -7.86 8.51
N LEU A 400 2.58 -8.04 9.75
CA LEU A 400 1.42 -8.86 10.11
C LEU A 400 0.36 -7.95 10.72
N ALA A 401 -0.88 -8.06 10.25
CA ALA A 401 -1.99 -7.28 10.79
C ALA A 401 -2.19 -7.62 12.28
N GLY A 402 -2.29 -6.59 13.12
CA GLY A 402 -2.38 -6.73 14.58
C GLY A 402 -1.03 -6.94 15.30
N HIS A 403 0.07 -7.05 14.57
CA HIS A 403 1.42 -7.22 15.13
C HIS A 403 2.38 -6.14 14.60
N ASP A 404 3.58 -6.04 15.18
CA ASP A 404 4.52 -5.02 14.73
C ASP A 404 5.31 -5.49 13.50
N LEU A 405 6.43 -6.15 13.65
CA LEU A 405 7.23 -6.65 12.53
C LEU A 405 7.74 -8.07 12.82
N VAL A 406 7.83 -8.85 11.76
CA VAL A 406 8.44 -10.19 11.80
C VAL A 406 9.50 -10.26 10.70
N PHE A 407 10.61 -10.89 10.94
CA PHE A 407 11.59 -11.17 9.91
C PHE A 407 12.08 -12.61 9.98
N ARG A 408 12.46 -13.11 8.82
CA ARG A 408 12.95 -14.47 8.66
C ARG A 408 14.44 -14.43 8.31
N LEU A 409 15.24 -15.20 9.05
CA LEU A 409 16.65 -15.46 8.78
C LEU A 409 16.86 -16.90 8.29
N ASN A 410 17.95 -17.12 7.58
CA ASN A 410 18.43 -18.45 7.30
C ASN A 410 18.93 -19.10 8.60
N SER A 411 18.87 -20.44 8.72
CA SER A 411 19.22 -21.12 9.98
C SER A 411 20.70 -21.11 10.33
N GLU A 412 21.59 -20.89 9.37
CA GLU A 412 23.04 -20.91 9.59
C GLU A 412 23.54 -19.61 10.24
N GLY A 413 24.32 -19.72 11.32
CA GLY A 413 24.94 -18.57 12.00
C GLY A 413 23.98 -17.60 12.68
N HIS A 414 22.73 -18.01 12.94
CA HIS A 414 21.67 -17.12 13.43
C HIS A 414 21.97 -16.40 14.75
N GLN A 415 22.68 -17.01 15.70
CA GLN A 415 22.95 -16.40 17.02
C GLN A 415 23.79 -15.12 16.91
N ALA A 416 24.91 -15.18 16.19
CA ALA A 416 25.77 -14.02 15.99
C ALA A 416 25.04 -12.90 15.25
N ARG A 417 24.19 -13.26 14.29
CA ARG A 417 23.41 -12.31 13.51
C ARG A 417 22.29 -11.68 14.34
N ILE A 418 21.65 -12.43 15.23
CA ILE A 418 20.63 -11.89 16.15
C ILE A 418 21.25 -10.80 17.04
N HIS A 419 22.45 -11.03 17.61
CA HIS A 419 23.13 -10.01 18.40
C HIS A 419 23.56 -8.78 17.58
N LEU A 420 23.95 -8.97 16.31
CA LEU A 420 24.26 -7.87 15.41
C LEU A 420 23.02 -7.04 15.10
N ILE A 421 21.90 -7.70 14.80
CA ILE A 421 20.61 -7.04 14.55
C ILE A 421 20.13 -6.33 15.81
N GLU A 422 20.20 -6.93 16.99
CA GLU A 422 19.87 -6.31 18.27
C GLU A 422 20.63 -5.00 18.48
N ARG A 423 21.96 -5.04 18.31
CA ARG A 423 22.81 -3.84 18.44
C ARG A 423 22.39 -2.75 17.45
N SER A 424 22.07 -3.12 16.21
CA SER A 424 21.61 -2.20 15.18
C SER A 424 20.23 -1.60 15.51
N LEU A 425 19.31 -2.41 16.06
CA LEU A 425 18.00 -1.95 16.52
C LEU A 425 18.10 -0.93 17.66
N ARG A 426 19.02 -1.15 18.61
CA ARG A 426 19.28 -0.18 19.71
C ARG A 426 19.85 1.14 19.21
N GLN A 427 20.56 1.15 18.09
CA GLN A 427 21.12 2.35 17.47
C GLN A 427 20.14 3.04 16.51
N PHE A 428 19.02 2.41 16.16
CA PHE A 428 18.04 2.96 15.24
C PHE A 428 17.39 4.22 15.82
N ARG A 429 17.35 5.29 15.02
CA ARG A 429 16.71 6.58 15.34
C ARG A 429 15.73 6.91 14.24
N PHE A 430 14.52 7.21 14.62
CA PHE A 430 13.47 7.67 13.72
C PHE A 430 13.19 9.16 14.00
N HIS A 431 13.10 9.96 12.97
CA HIS A 431 12.77 11.38 13.09
C HIS A 431 11.37 11.63 12.53
N TRP A 432 10.54 12.24 13.34
CA TRP A 432 9.19 12.65 12.95
C TRP A 432 9.05 14.15 13.23
N ASP A 433 8.77 14.94 12.16
CA ASP A 433 8.67 16.41 12.23
C ASP A 433 9.83 17.07 12.99
N GLY A 434 11.05 16.57 12.76
CA GLY A 434 12.26 17.08 13.42
C GLY A 434 12.52 16.55 14.84
N VAL A 435 11.60 15.77 15.41
CA VAL A 435 11.74 15.17 16.76
C VAL A 435 12.29 13.75 16.63
N PRO A 436 13.41 13.41 17.29
CA PRO A 436 13.92 12.05 17.32
C PRO A 436 13.05 11.18 18.24
N LEU A 437 12.52 10.09 17.71
CA LEU A 437 11.74 9.09 18.44
C LEU A 437 12.52 7.78 18.50
N GLN A 438 12.62 7.22 19.68
CA GLN A 438 13.30 5.95 19.92
C GLN A 438 12.47 5.05 20.84
N PRO A 439 11.37 4.47 20.34
CA PRO A 439 10.60 3.52 21.12
C PRO A 439 11.41 2.25 21.42
N ARG A 440 11.11 1.63 22.55
CA ARG A 440 11.75 0.37 22.94
C ARG A 440 11.29 -0.76 22.01
N ILE A 441 12.23 -1.63 21.65
CA ILE A 441 12.00 -2.77 20.76
C ILE A 441 12.33 -4.05 21.50
N GLY A 442 11.34 -4.88 21.78
CA GLY A 442 11.50 -6.24 22.24
C GLY A 442 11.70 -7.20 21.07
N MET A 443 12.58 -8.17 21.19
CA MET A 443 12.86 -9.17 20.15
C MET A 443 12.79 -10.58 20.70
N SER A 444 11.96 -11.42 20.11
CA SER A 444 11.94 -12.85 20.33
C SER A 444 12.30 -13.64 19.07
N TYR A 445 12.79 -14.86 19.21
CA TYR A 445 13.12 -15.70 18.08
C TYR A 445 12.95 -17.20 18.37
N CYS A 446 12.76 -17.97 17.31
CA CYS A 446 12.76 -19.43 17.36
C CYS A 446 13.25 -20.03 16.04
N ASN A 447 13.77 -21.25 16.10
CA ASN A 447 14.10 -22.05 14.92
C ASN A 447 12.90 -22.90 14.53
N VAL A 448 12.51 -22.85 13.26
CA VAL A 448 11.35 -23.57 12.73
C VAL A 448 11.75 -24.48 11.57
N ARG A 449 11.15 -25.68 11.53
CA ARG A 449 11.29 -26.64 10.45
C ARG A 449 10.05 -26.61 9.56
N SER A 450 10.26 -26.62 8.27
CA SER A 450 9.16 -26.71 7.28
C SER A 450 8.58 -28.14 7.22
N PRO A 451 7.25 -28.31 7.05
CA PRO A 451 6.20 -27.29 7.09
C PRO A 451 5.86 -26.83 8.51
N VAL A 452 5.68 -25.52 8.71
CA VAL A 452 5.32 -24.98 10.01
C VAL A 452 3.82 -25.23 10.26
N LYS A 453 3.54 -26.15 11.17
CA LYS A 453 2.18 -26.39 11.66
C LYS A 453 1.82 -25.30 12.68
N HIS A 454 0.58 -24.80 12.61
CA HIS A 454 0.06 -23.80 13.57
C HIS A 454 0.87 -22.49 13.65
N LEU A 455 1.20 -21.88 12.48
CA LEU A 455 1.98 -20.63 12.42
C LEU A 455 1.39 -19.50 13.27
N TYR A 456 0.06 -19.39 13.35
CA TYR A 456 -0.61 -18.34 14.16
C TYR A 456 -0.35 -18.51 15.65
N LEU A 457 -0.37 -19.76 16.16
CA LEU A 457 -0.06 -20.04 17.56
C LEU A 457 1.39 -19.68 17.87
N LEU A 458 2.31 -20.08 16.99
CA LEU A 458 3.72 -19.77 17.13
C LEU A 458 4.00 -18.25 17.14
N LEU A 459 3.29 -17.48 16.30
CA LEU A 459 3.41 -16.02 16.29
C LEU A 459 2.86 -15.41 17.58
N GLY A 460 1.80 -15.95 18.15
CA GLY A 460 1.26 -15.56 19.46
C GLY A 460 2.26 -15.81 20.59
N GLU A 461 2.88 -17.00 20.62
CA GLU A 461 3.93 -17.34 21.57
C GLU A 461 5.16 -16.42 21.46
N LEU A 462 5.60 -16.14 20.22
CA LEU A 462 6.70 -15.19 19.97
C LEU A 462 6.38 -13.77 20.42
N ASN A 463 5.13 -13.33 20.25
CA ASN A 463 4.70 -12.01 20.72
C ASN A 463 4.82 -11.90 22.25
N THR A 464 4.33 -12.90 23.00
CA THR A 464 4.44 -12.93 24.46
C THR A 464 5.89 -12.95 24.94
N ILE A 465 6.74 -13.73 24.28
CA ILE A 465 8.19 -13.77 24.59
C ILE A 465 8.87 -12.43 24.23
N ALA A 466 8.42 -11.73 23.20
CA ALA A 466 8.95 -10.41 22.85
C ALA A 466 8.60 -9.33 23.91
N ASP A 467 7.43 -9.45 24.57
CA ASP A 467 7.10 -8.60 25.72
C ASP A 467 8.05 -8.84 26.89
N MET A 468 8.46 -10.11 27.15
CA MET A 468 9.50 -10.42 28.14
C MET A 468 10.87 -9.85 27.77
N SER A 469 11.20 -9.84 26.47
CA SER A 469 12.45 -9.21 25.98
C SER A 469 12.51 -7.71 26.26
N LEU A 470 11.36 -7.02 26.32
CA LEU A 470 11.30 -5.61 26.75
C LEU A 470 11.73 -5.41 28.19
N ALA A 471 11.41 -6.37 29.06
CA ALA A 471 11.79 -6.33 30.47
C ALA A 471 13.25 -6.73 30.70
N SER A 472 13.72 -7.80 30.01
CA SER A 472 15.12 -8.28 30.15
C SER A 472 16.13 -7.43 29.38
N GLY A 473 15.68 -6.67 28.39
CA GLY A 473 16.52 -5.86 27.52
C GLY A 473 17.34 -6.67 26.50
N HIS A 474 17.13 -7.98 26.36
CA HIS A 474 17.87 -8.87 25.44
C HIS A 474 16.92 -9.71 24.59
N PRO A 475 17.37 -10.17 23.39
CA PRO A 475 16.59 -11.08 22.57
C PRO A 475 16.31 -12.41 23.27
N GLU A 476 15.07 -12.84 23.28
CA GLU A 476 14.64 -14.05 23.98
C GLU A 476 14.35 -15.20 23.01
N ASN A 477 14.79 -16.40 23.36
CA ASN A 477 14.58 -17.60 22.56
C ASN A 477 13.40 -18.41 23.10
N LEU A 478 12.35 -18.57 22.28
CA LEU A 478 11.17 -19.36 22.63
C LEU A 478 11.52 -20.80 23.03
N GLN A 479 12.46 -21.45 22.35
CA GLN A 479 12.83 -22.85 22.61
C GLN A 479 13.54 -23.06 23.95
N ARG A 480 14.21 -22.05 24.47
CA ARG A 480 14.90 -22.14 25.79
C ARG A 480 13.93 -22.01 26.96
N ARG A 481 12.79 -21.32 26.77
CA ARG A 481 11.79 -21.08 27.84
C ARG A 481 10.63 -22.10 27.82
N GLY A 482 10.49 -22.89 26.78
CA GLY A 482 9.48 -23.93 26.63
C GLY A 482 8.07 -23.38 26.24
N ALA A 483 7.43 -24.04 25.30
CA ALA A 483 6.06 -23.68 24.84
C ALA A 483 5.01 -23.76 25.96
N GLY A 484 5.24 -24.53 27.03
CA GLY A 484 4.35 -24.63 28.19
C GLY A 484 4.21 -23.36 29.01
N TYR A 485 5.25 -22.51 29.04
CA TYR A 485 5.23 -21.27 29.84
C TYR A 485 4.27 -20.23 29.26
N VAL A 486 4.26 -20.04 27.95
CA VAL A 486 3.39 -19.06 27.28
C VAL A 486 1.92 -19.46 27.39
N GLN A 487 1.61 -20.76 27.27
CA GLN A 487 0.25 -21.24 27.48
C GLN A 487 -0.22 -21.07 28.93
N GLN A 488 0.69 -21.24 29.90
CA GLN A 488 0.39 -21.04 31.30
C GLN A 488 0.13 -19.56 31.62
N ASP A 489 0.99 -18.63 31.16
CA ASP A 489 0.81 -17.19 31.36
C ASP A 489 -0.53 -16.70 30.77
N LEU A 490 -0.91 -17.16 29.57
CA LEU A 490 -2.22 -16.82 28.99
C LEU A 490 -3.38 -17.41 29.81
N LYS A 491 -3.27 -18.64 30.31
CA LYS A 491 -4.29 -19.24 31.19
C LYS A 491 -4.42 -18.46 32.49
N ASP A 492 -3.28 -18.05 33.07
CA ASP A 492 -3.25 -17.29 34.33
C ASP A 492 -3.87 -15.90 34.12
N LYS A 493 -3.60 -15.21 33.00
CA LYS A 493 -4.25 -13.94 32.64
C LYS A 493 -5.75 -14.09 32.40
N VAL A 494 -6.19 -15.12 31.69
CA VAL A 494 -7.63 -15.39 31.49
C VAL A 494 -8.31 -15.76 32.81
N ALA A 495 -7.67 -16.53 33.67
CA ALA A 495 -8.15 -16.84 35.01
C ALA A 495 -8.30 -15.56 35.86
N MET A 496 -7.28 -14.68 35.83
CA MET A 496 -7.33 -13.39 36.51
C MET A 496 -8.44 -12.49 35.95
N MET A 497 -8.61 -12.39 34.63
CA MET A 497 -9.71 -11.66 33.99
C MET A 497 -11.08 -12.15 34.51
N ASN A 498 -11.28 -13.48 34.59
CA ASN A 498 -12.52 -14.04 35.09
C ASN A 498 -12.72 -13.72 36.59
N ARG A 499 -11.65 -13.71 37.40
CA ARG A 499 -11.70 -13.26 38.80
C ARG A 499 -12.11 -11.79 38.91
N ILE A 500 -11.58 -10.92 38.06
CA ILE A 500 -11.95 -9.49 38.01
C ILE A 500 -13.43 -9.33 37.65
N LEU A 501 -13.91 -10.05 36.62
CA LEU A 501 -15.34 -10.02 36.25
C LEU A 501 -16.23 -10.49 37.39
N LYS A 502 -15.86 -11.60 38.05
CA LYS A 502 -16.58 -12.10 39.22
C LYS A 502 -16.57 -11.10 40.39
N ALA A 503 -15.44 -10.44 40.60
CA ALA A 503 -15.31 -9.40 41.63
C ALA A 503 -16.19 -8.17 41.36
N LEU A 504 -16.35 -7.76 40.10
CA LEU A 504 -17.27 -6.71 39.68
C LEU A 504 -18.76 -7.08 39.85
N GLU A 505 -19.10 -8.40 39.64
CA GLU A 505 -20.49 -8.85 39.68
C GLU A 505 -20.96 -9.26 41.08
N GLN A 506 -20.05 -9.72 41.94
CA GLN A 506 -20.33 -10.26 43.25
C GLN A 506 -19.71 -9.48 44.41
N ASP A 507 -19.29 -8.25 44.16
CA ASP A 507 -18.67 -7.32 45.15
C ASP A 507 -17.50 -7.95 45.93
N TYR A 508 -16.62 -8.67 45.25
CA TYR A 508 -15.38 -9.21 45.82
C TYR A 508 -14.23 -8.23 45.84
N PHE A 509 -14.44 -6.99 45.48
CA PHE A 509 -13.48 -5.93 45.73
C PHE A 509 -13.66 -5.39 47.15
N VAL A 510 -12.53 -4.97 47.74
CA VAL A 510 -12.47 -4.38 49.08
C VAL A 510 -11.76 -3.01 48.97
N LEU A 511 -12.39 -2.00 49.49
CA LEU A 511 -11.78 -0.66 49.62
C LEU A 511 -11.05 -0.54 50.96
N MET A 512 -9.77 -0.16 50.88
CA MET A 512 -8.93 0.19 52.02
C MET A 512 -8.77 1.68 52.06
N ALA A 513 -8.62 2.27 53.26
CA ALA A 513 -8.34 3.66 53.44
C ALA A 513 -6.98 3.85 54.11
N GLN A 514 -6.12 4.63 53.52
CA GLN A 514 -4.82 5.02 54.10
C GLN A 514 -4.85 6.49 54.49
N PRO A 515 -4.51 6.85 55.75
CA PRO A 515 -4.54 8.25 56.19
C PRO A 515 -3.46 9.08 55.54
N ILE A 516 -3.85 10.30 55.13
CA ILE A 516 -2.96 11.36 54.67
C ILE A 516 -3.14 12.54 55.65
N GLN A 517 -2.09 12.80 56.40
CA GLN A 517 -2.12 13.79 57.47
C GLN A 517 -1.60 15.13 57.02
N GLY A 518 -2.40 16.16 57.16
CA GLY A 518 -1.99 17.54 56.92
C GLY A 518 -1.25 18.13 58.10
N ILE A 519 -0.22 18.93 57.86
CA ILE A 519 0.56 19.63 58.90
C ILE A 519 -0.34 20.61 59.68
N ARG A 520 -1.40 21.10 59.06
CA ARG A 520 -2.36 22.06 59.65
C ARG A 520 -3.55 21.37 60.35
N GLY A 521 -3.52 20.03 60.42
CA GLY A 521 -4.57 19.24 61.07
C GLY A 521 -5.75 18.86 60.17
N ASP A 522 -5.73 19.23 58.91
CA ASP A 522 -6.73 18.82 57.92
C ASP A 522 -6.29 17.49 57.28
N ASN A 523 -7.04 16.41 57.52
CA ASN A 523 -6.69 15.08 57.11
C ASN A 523 -7.66 14.57 56.03
N TYR A 524 -7.19 13.66 55.19
CA TYR A 524 -8.02 12.89 54.27
C TYR A 524 -7.46 11.47 54.12
N HIS A 525 -8.10 10.61 53.35
CA HIS A 525 -7.64 9.24 53.17
C HIS A 525 -7.58 8.89 51.67
N GLU A 526 -6.57 8.14 51.29
CA GLU A 526 -6.52 7.54 49.96
C GLU A 526 -7.26 6.19 49.96
N VAL A 527 -8.13 6.01 48.97
CA VAL A 527 -8.85 4.76 48.71
C VAL A 527 -8.00 3.83 47.89
N LEU A 528 -7.62 2.70 48.47
CA LEU A 528 -6.78 1.68 47.86
C LEU A 528 -7.60 0.42 47.58
N LEU A 529 -7.64 -0.02 46.35
CA LEU A 529 -8.41 -1.18 45.94
C LEU A 529 -7.66 -2.49 46.24
N ARG A 530 -8.37 -3.50 46.72
CA ARG A 530 -7.93 -4.87 46.89
C ARG A 530 -8.98 -5.83 46.30
N MET A 531 -8.57 -6.96 45.80
CA MET A 531 -9.49 -8.01 45.32
C MET A 531 -9.40 -9.20 46.27
N LYS A 532 -10.58 -9.63 46.80
CA LYS A 532 -10.73 -10.76 47.69
C LYS A 532 -10.73 -12.05 46.89
N GLY A 533 -9.85 -12.99 47.25
CA GLY A 533 -9.87 -14.32 46.68
C GLY A 533 -10.88 -15.24 47.36
N GLU A 534 -11.08 -16.45 46.79
CA GLU A 534 -12.04 -17.41 47.30
C GLU A 534 -11.68 -17.94 48.70
N SER A 535 -10.41 -17.98 49.04
CA SER A 535 -9.91 -18.35 50.38
C SER A 535 -9.82 -17.17 51.34
N GLY A 536 -10.24 -15.99 50.91
CA GLY A 536 -10.23 -14.77 51.76
C GLY A 536 -8.94 -13.93 51.69
N GLU A 537 -7.93 -14.38 50.92
CA GLU A 537 -6.71 -13.61 50.68
C GLU A 537 -7.01 -12.32 49.91
N LEU A 538 -6.26 -11.26 50.18
CA LEU A 538 -6.34 -9.99 49.48
C LEU A 538 -5.24 -9.88 48.44
N THR A 539 -5.64 -9.83 47.16
CA THR A 539 -4.74 -9.60 46.02
C THR A 539 -4.53 -8.09 45.82
N GLY A 540 -3.29 -7.66 45.66
CA GLY A 540 -2.92 -6.25 45.43
C GLY A 540 -3.25 -5.75 44.02
N PRO A 541 -3.39 -4.43 43.80
CA PRO A 541 -3.73 -3.84 42.52
C PRO A 541 -2.66 -4.11 41.44
N ASN A 542 -1.38 -4.23 41.80
CA ASN A 542 -0.29 -4.49 40.87
C ASN A 542 -0.40 -5.84 40.15
N GLU A 543 -1.17 -6.79 40.68
CA GLU A 543 -1.35 -8.10 40.06
C GLU A 543 -2.53 -8.12 39.08
N PHE A 544 -3.64 -7.43 39.39
CA PHE A 544 -4.86 -7.51 38.58
C PHE A 544 -5.16 -6.28 37.72
N LEU A 545 -4.72 -5.07 38.08
CA LEU A 545 -4.97 -3.86 37.27
C LEU A 545 -4.31 -3.93 35.87
N PRO A 546 -3.06 -4.45 35.70
CA PRO A 546 -2.50 -4.65 34.37
C PRO A 546 -3.36 -5.56 33.49
N VAL A 547 -3.92 -6.64 34.08
CA VAL A 547 -4.83 -7.55 33.37
C VAL A 547 -6.17 -6.87 33.06
N ALA A 548 -6.74 -6.10 34.01
CA ALA A 548 -7.92 -5.28 33.78
C ALA A 548 -7.71 -4.31 32.62
N HIS A 549 -6.54 -3.70 32.53
CA HIS A 549 -6.18 -2.79 31.44
C HIS A 549 -6.07 -3.53 30.08
N GLU A 550 -5.37 -4.66 30.05
CA GLU A 550 -5.17 -5.49 28.84
C GLU A 550 -6.52 -5.98 28.25
N PHE A 551 -7.48 -6.33 29.12
CA PHE A 551 -8.82 -6.79 28.72
C PHE A 551 -9.89 -5.69 28.66
N GLY A 552 -9.52 -4.42 28.81
CA GLY A 552 -10.44 -3.28 28.67
C GLY A 552 -11.45 -3.13 29.83
N LEU A 553 -11.16 -3.68 31.02
CA LEU A 553 -12.02 -3.63 32.19
C LEU A 553 -11.75 -2.42 33.10
N SER A 554 -10.72 -1.63 32.86
CA SER A 554 -10.30 -0.51 33.73
C SER A 554 -11.44 0.46 34.06
N THR A 555 -12.22 0.87 33.06
CA THR A 555 -13.35 1.81 33.27
C THR A 555 -14.42 1.22 34.19
N ARG A 556 -14.71 -0.08 34.09
CA ARG A 556 -15.68 -0.73 34.97
C ARG A 556 -15.16 -0.83 36.39
N VAL A 557 -13.85 -1.06 36.55
CA VAL A 557 -13.21 -1.05 37.91
C VAL A 557 -13.26 0.33 38.51
N ASP A 558 -12.88 1.38 37.77
CA ASP A 558 -12.94 2.77 38.29
C ASP A 558 -14.37 3.16 38.69
N GLN A 559 -15.35 2.83 37.84
CA GLN A 559 -16.76 3.12 38.13
C GLN A 559 -17.22 2.40 39.42
N TRP A 560 -16.86 1.12 39.59
CA TRP A 560 -17.16 0.37 40.79
C TRP A 560 -16.54 1.01 42.03
N VAL A 561 -15.27 1.44 41.94
CA VAL A 561 -14.58 2.11 43.06
C VAL A 561 -15.25 3.43 43.43
N ILE A 562 -15.58 4.27 42.45
CA ILE A 562 -16.26 5.55 42.70
C ILE A 562 -17.62 5.32 43.36
N GLU A 563 -18.43 4.43 42.77
CA GLU A 563 -19.79 4.16 43.27
C GLU A 563 -19.78 3.64 44.71
N HIS A 564 -18.94 2.66 45.05
CA HIS A 564 -18.84 2.08 46.37
C HIS A 564 -18.21 3.05 47.38
N THR A 565 -17.30 3.94 46.97
CA THR A 565 -16.76 4.97 47.82
C THR A 565 -17.85 6.01 48.19
N LEU A 566 -18.63 6.46 47.21
CA LEU A 566 -19.72 7.42 47.45
C LEU A 566 -20.85 6.79 48.29
N ALA A 567 -21.19 5.51 48.01
CA ALA A 567 -22.16 4.77 48.81
C ALA A 567 -21.74 4.66 50.30
N PHE A 568 -20.46 4.36 50.57
CA PHE A 568 -19.90 4.35 51.92
C PHE A 568 -19.99 5.71 52.60
N MET A 569 -19.64 6.80 51.88
CA MET A 569 -19.70 8.16 52.41
C MET A 569 -21.13 8.57 52.75
N ASP A 570 -22.11 8.25 51.91
CA ASP A 570 -23.51 8.53 52.15
C ASP A 570 -24.03 7.80 53.40
N ALA A 571 -23.78 6.48 53.48
CA ALA A 571 -24.18 5.64 54.60
C ALA A 571 -23.61 6.12 55.96
N ASN A 572 -22.41 6.70 55.97
CA ASN A 572 -21.68 7.09 57.16
C ASN A 572 -21.62 8.64 57.37
N ARG A 573 -22.41 9.43 56.67
CA ARG A 573 -22.41 10.88 56.68
C ARG A 573 -22.53 11.49 58.10
N ARG A 574 -23.31 10.86 58.96
CA ARG A 574 -23.50 11.32 60.35
C ARG A 574 -22.34 11.00 61.27
N ALA A 575 -21.70 9.85 61.03
CA ALA A 575 -20.56 9.38 61.84
C ALA A 575 -19.25 10.07 61.41
N LEU A 576 -19.11 10.36 60.13
CA LEU A 576 -17.90 10.93 59.51
C LEU A 576 -18.22 12.23 58.76
N PRO A 577 -18.67 13.30 59.45
CA PRO A 577 -19.00 14.54 58.76
C PRO A 577 -17.74 15.18 58.16
N GLY A 578 -17.79 15.50 56.87
CA GLY A 578 -16.67 16.14 56.19
C GLY A 578 -15.53 15.21 55.79
N LEU A 579 -15.76 13.87 55.82
CA LEU A 579 -14.78 12.90 55.30
C LEU A 579 -14.38 13.24 53.86
N ARG A 580 -13.07 13.30 53.62
CA ARG A 580 -12.48 13.48 52.26
C ARG A 580 -11.76 12.23 51.85
N LEU A 581 -12.03 11.79 50.64
CA LEU A 581 -11.43 10.56 50.06
C LEU A 581 -10.79 10.84 48.72
N ALA A 582 -9.60 10.28 48.52
CA ALA A 582 -8.86 10.34 47.26
C ALA A 582 -9.02 9.00 46.50
N ILE A 583 -9.33 9.08 45.22
CA ILE A 583 -9.63 7.95 44.38
C ILE A 583 -8.71 7.95 43.17
N ASN A 584 -7.97 6.85 42.97
CA ASN A 584 -7.13 6.64 41.81
C ASN A 584 -7.95 6.39 40.53
N LEU A 585 -7.61 7.05 39.43
CA LEU A 585 -8.27 6.90 38.12
C LEU A 585 -7.37 6.33 37.08
N SER A 586 -7.92 5.43 36.28
CA SER A 586 -7.23 4.92 35.07
C SER A 586 -7.25 5.96 33.93
N PRO A 587 -6.23 5.97 33.08
CA PRO A 587 -6.16 6.84 31.91
C PRO A 587 -7.32 6.67 30.94
N VAL A 588 -7.84 5.45 30.85
CA VAL A 588 -8.94 5.10 29.94
C VAL A 588 -10.22 5.81 30.35
N SER A 589 -10.50 5.91 31.65
CA SER A 589 -11.66 6.64 32.19
C SER A 589 -11.54 8.14 31.93
N LEU A 590 -10.37 8.73 32.15
CA LEU A 590 -10.12 10.15 31.87
C LEU A 590 -10.17 10.53 30.39
N SER A 591 -9.97 9.56 29.50
CA SER A 591 -10.07 9.76 28.05
C SER A 591 -11.50 9.72 27.51
N ARG A 592 -12.51 9.53 28.37
CA ARG A 592 -13.93 9.51 27.99
C ARG A 592 -14.55 10.88 28.22
N SER A 593 -15.09 11.48 27.19
CA SER A 593 -15.76 12.81 27.29
C SER A 593 -17.00 12.82 28.20
N GLN A 594 -17.65 11.66 28.42
CA GLN A 594 -18.83 11.49 29.23
C GLN A 594 -18.49 11.27 30.73
N PHE A 595 -17.23 11.02 31.08
CA PHE A 595 -16.82 10.69 32.45
C PHE A 595 -17.15 11.76 33.49
N PRO A 596 -16.93 13.07 33.25
CA PRO A 596 -17.31 14.09 34.22
C PRO A 596 -18.82 14.13 34.49
N GLU A 597 -19.65 13.94 33.48
CA GLU A 597 -21.12 13.88 33.61
C GLU A 597 -21.57 12.66 34.41
N GLU A 598 -20.93 11.49 34.19
CA GLU A 598 -21.16 10.29 34.98
C GLU A 598 -20.82 10.51 36.46
N VAL A 599 -19.69 11.18 36.75
CA VAL A 599 -19.29 11.52 38.12
C VAL A 599 -20.29 12.50 38.75
N GLU A 600 -20.74 13.56 38.06
CA GLU A 600 -21.74 14.49 38.52
C GLU A 600 -23.04 13.79 38.93
N ASN A 601 -23.54 12.89 38.07
CA ASN A 601 -24.73 12.12 38.36
C ASN A 601 -24.58 11.22 39.61
N LEU A 602 -23.41 10.60 39.79
CA LEU A 602 -23.14 9.79 40.98
C LEU A 602 -23.05 10.69 42.26
N LEU A 603 -22.39 11.82 42.23
CA LEU A 603 -22.32 12.76 43.35
C LEU A 603 -23.70 13.25 43.78
N GLN A 604 -24.58 13.54 42.81
CA GLN A 604 -25.96 13.91 43.05
C GLN A 604 -26.78 12.77 43.64
N ALA A 605 -26.65 11.56 43.10
CA ALA A 605 -27.39 10.37 43.53
C ALA A 605 -27.08 10.00 44.97
N TYR A 606 -25.80 10.08 45.37
CA TYR A 606 -25.39 9.81 46.78
C TYR A 606 -25.33 11.08 47.64
N ASN A 607 -25.74 12.25 47.10
CA ASN A 607 -25.79 13.53 47.81
C ASN A 607 -24.45 13.87 48.52
N ILE A 608 -23.32 13.67 47.83
CA ILE A 608 -21.97 13.98 48.33
C ILE A 608 -21.50 15.30 47.75
N GLU A 609 -20.93 16.14 48.63
CA GLU A 609 -20.36 17.42 48.23
C GLU A 609 -19.08 17.19 47.41
N PRO A 610 -18.93 17.76 46.20
CA PRO A 610 -17.79 17.49 45.33
C PRO A 610 -16.41 17.72 45.96
N TRP A 611 -16.27 18.72 46.84
CA TRP A 611 -14.99 19.02 47.52
C TRP A 611 -14.49 17.89 48.44
N GLN A 612 -15.33 16.90 48.76
CA GLN A 612 -14.97 15.72 49.56
C GLN A 612 -14.22 14.69 48.73
N ILE A 613 -14.25 14.79 47.41
CA ILE A 613 -13.59 13.84 46.49
C ILE A 613 -12.35 14.46 45.86
N ILE A 614 -11.27 13.70 45.92
CA ILE A 614 -9.99 14.00 45.28
C ILE A 614 -9.72 12.91 44.24
N PHE A 615 -9.57 13.27 42.97
CA PHE A 615 -9.20 12.31 41.94
C PHE A 615 -7.69 12.31 41.69
N GLU A 616 -7.07 11.14 41.74
CA GLU A 616 -5.64 10.96 41.58
C GLU A 616 -5.32 10.33 40.25
N LEU A 617 -4.27 10.79 39.58
CA LEU A 617 -3.75 10.24 38.31
C LEU A 617 -2.24 10.28 38.31
N THR A 618 -1.61 9.25 37.79
CA THR A 618 -0.14 9.17 37.73
C THR A 618 0.45 10.14 36.71
N GLU A 619 1.66 10.64 36.95
CA GLU A 619 2.38 11.59 36.12
C GLU A 619 2.45 11.15 34.65
N ASN A 620 2.81 9.89 34.37
CA ASN A 620 3.01 9.37 33.04
C ASN A 620 1.75 9.46 32.15
N TYR A 621 0.57 9.39 32.75
CA TYR A 621 -0.71 9.41 32.04
C TYR A 621 -1.28 10.82 31.88
N ALA A 622 -1.04 11.68 32.82
CA ALA A 622 -1.33 13.11 32.69
C ALA A 622 -0.65 13.71 31.43
N LEU A 623 0.43 13.09 30.97
CA LEU A 623 1.26 13.55 29.86
C LEU A 623 0.94 12.93 28.49
N SER A 624 0.17 11.84 28.43
CA SER A 624 -0.01 11.06 27.20
C SER A 624 -1.10 11.58 26.24
N ASN A 625 -2.10 12.30 26.74
CA ASN A 625 -3.11 12.99 25.90
C ASN A 625 -3.52 14.33 26.54
N PRO A 626 -2.69 15.37 26.40
CA PRO A 626 -2.82 16.57 27.24
C PRO A 626 -4.13 17.34 27.05
N GLU A 627 -4.67 17.40 25.83
CA GLU A 627 -5.87 18.22 25.58
C GLU A 627 -7.14 17.63 26.19
N LEU A 628 -7.41 16.34 25.90
CA LEU A 628 -8.65 15.70 26.38
C LEU A 628 -8.61 15.46 27.91
N VAL A 629 -7.45 15.00 28.40
CA VAL A 629 -7.25 14.80 29.85
C VAL A 629 -7.38 16.13 30.58
N CYS A 630 -6.75 17.23 30.13
CA CYS A 630 -6.89 18.55 30.70
C CYS A 630 -8.34 19.02 30.72
N GLN A 631 -9.09 18.85 29.64
CA GLN A 631 -10.53 19.20 29.60
C GLN A 631 -11.34 18.41 30.65
N THR A 632 -11.11 17.10 30.76
CA THR A 632 -11.78 16.24 31.73
C THR A 632 -11.46 16.68 33.16
N LEU A 633 -10.18 16.97 33.46
CA LEU A 633 -9.76 17.44 34.78
C LEU A 633 -10.33 18.83 35.11
N GLU A 634 -10.39 19.73 34.12
CA GLU A 634 -11.01 21.07 34.31
C GLU A 634 -12.51 20.95 34.60
N HIS A 635 -13.22 20.02 33.95
CA HIS A 635 -14.62 19.73 34.23
C HIS A 635 -14.81 19.20 35.67
N LEU A 636 -14.01 18.22 36.11
CA LEU A 636 -14.08 17.68 37.47
C LEU A 636 -13.82 18.76 38.52
N ARG A 637 -12.85 19.65 38.24
CA ARG A 637 -12.59 20.81 39.12
C ARG A 637 -13.73 21.84 39.09
N ALA A 638 -14.34 22.07 37.94
CA ALA A 638 -15.51 22.98 37.83
C ALA A 638 -16.71 22.44 38.58
N LEU A 639 -16.89 21.11 38.70
CA LEU A 639 -17.89 20.50 39.60
C LEU A 639 -17.58 20.74 41.08
N GLY A 640 -16.34 21.08 41.42
CA GLY A 640 -15.88 21.31 42.80
C GLY A 640 -15.02 20.17 43.37
N CYS A 641 -14.74 19.12 42.62
CA CYS A 641 -13.80 18.06 43.00
C CYS A 641 -12.36 18.58 42.94
N ARG A 642 -11.47 17.97 43.71
CA ARG A 642 -10.04 18.26 43.66
C ARG A 642 -9.31 17.22 42.80
N VAL A 643 -8.18 17.61 42.24
CA VAL A 643 -7.36 16.77 41.39
C VAL A 643 -5.93 16.71 41.89
N ALA A 644 -5.36 15.50 41.99
CA ALA A 644 -3.98 15.24 42.38
C ALA A 644 -3.19 14.57 41.29
N ILE A 645 -1.94 14.96 41.12
CA ILE A 645 -0.96 14.18 40.29
C ILE A 645 -0.18 13.30 41.26
N ASP A 646 -0.14 12.01 40.94
CA ASP A 646 0.54 10.96 41.66
C ASP A 646 1.87 10.53 41.03
N ASP A 647 2.77 9.92 41.83
CA ASP A 647 4.11 9.43 41.44
C ASP A 647 5.01 10.50 40.77
N PHE A 648 4.88 11.78 41.23
CA PHE A 648 5.59 12.87 40.56
C PHE A 648 7.11 12.80 40.75
N GLY A 649 7.85 12.92 39.64
CA GLY A 649 9.32 12.90 39.58
C GLY A 649 9.88 11.65 38.97
N THR A 650 9.09 10.58 38.80
CA THR A 650 9.57 9.30 38.19
C THR A 650 9.49 9.29 36.69
N GLY A 651 8.75 10.21 36.07
CA GLY A 651 8.49 10.31 34.64
C GLY A 651 9.37 11.33 33.90
N TYR A 652 9.15 11.48 32.61
CA TYR A 652 9.77 12.50 31.75
C TYR A 652 9.03 13.85 31.80
N ALA A 653 8.44 14.22 32.96
CA ALA A 653 7.74 15.49 33.08
C ALA A 653 8.70 16.67 32.83
N SER A 654 8.46 17.41 31.78
CA SER A 654 9.09 18.71 31.63
C SER A 654 8.32 19.72 32.51
N TYR A 655 9.05 20.53 33.25
CA TYR A 655 8.50 21.70 33.97
C TYR A 655 7.59 22.56 33.06
N ALA A 656 7.78 22.54 31.77
CA ALA A 656 6.94 23.22 30.78
C ALA A 656 5.51 22.68 30.72
N ARG A 657 5.29 21.38 30.96
CA ARG A 657 3.95 20.78 30.94
C ARG A 657 3.18 20.99 32.25
N LEU A 658 3.85 20.94 33.39
CA LEU A 658 3.25 21.34 34.64
C LEU A 658 2.72 22.79 34.58
N LYS A 659 3.34 23.63 33.76
CA LYS A 659 2.88 25.01 33.54
C LYS A 659 1.46 25.08 32.95
N THR A 660 1.07 24.14 32.11
CA THR A 660 -0.22 24.11 31.40
C THR A 660 -1.31 23.34 32.16
N MET A 661 -0.95 22.48 33.13
CA MET A 661 -1.91 21.68 33.89
C MET A 661 -2.41 22.44 35.09
N ASN A 662 -3.72 22.43 35.30
CA ASN A 662 -4.40 23.00 36.47
C ASN A 662 -4.79 21.86 37.40
N VAL A 663 -3.96 21.58 38.42
CA VAL A 663 -4.19 20.58 39.47
C VAL A 663 -4.06 21.20 40.85
N ASP A 664 -4.67 20.60 41.85
CA ASP A 664 -4.75 21.16 43.21
C ASP A 664 -3.67 20.56 44.12
N ILE A 665 -3.26 19.30 43.86
CA ILE A 665 -2.37 18.53 44.73
C ILE A 665 -1.29 17.86 43.88
N LEU A 666 -0.08 17.78 44.42
CA LEU A 666 1.06 17.10 43.81
C LEU A 666 1.65 16.14 44.84
N LYS A 667 1.60 14.80 44.54
CA LYS A 667 2.18 13.76 45.39
C LYS A 667 3.59 13.43 44.89
N ILE A 668 4.57 13.56 45.79
CA ILE A 668 5.98 13.26 45.48
C ILE A 668 6.22 11.77 45.73
N ASP A 669 6.71 11.08 44.70
CA ASP A 669 6.98 9.65 44.75
C ASP A 669 7.94 9.25 45.86
N GLY A 670 7.65 8.13 46.50
CA GLY A 670 8.40 7.62 47.63
C GLY A 670 9.88 7.36 47.38
N SER A 671 10.32 7.21 46.13
CA SER A 671 11.75 6.99 45.80
C SER A 671 12.64 8.17 46.19
N PHE A 672 12.09 9.39 46.13
CA PHE A 672 12.78 10.61 46.60
C PHE A 672 12.69 10.81 48.11
N ILE A 673 11.56 10.43 48.69
CA ILE A 673 11.29 10.67 50.13
C ILE A 673 12.05 9.65 50.97
N ARG A 674 12.16 8.38 50.59
CA ARG A 674 12.94 7.35 51.33
C ARG A 674 14.41 7.72 51.51
N ASN A 675 15.00 8.36 50.51
CA ASN A 675 16.41 8.73 50.53
C ASN A 675 16.66 10.18 50.96
N LEU A 676 15.62 10.92 51.40
CA LEU A 676 15.67 12.36 51.71
C LEU A 676 16.80 12.76 52.67
N LEU A 677 17.11 11.90 53.63
CA LEU A 677 18.17 12.13 54.65
C LEU A 677 19.55 11.67 54.16
N ALA A 678 19.60 10.71 53.24
CA ALA A 678 20.85 10.09 52.79
C ALA A 678 21.43 10.72 51.54
N SER A 679 20.55 11.32 50.67
CA SER A 679 20.89 11.88 49.38
C SER A 679 20.65 13.37 49.34
N SER A 680 21.71 14.14 49.27
CA SER A 680 21.61 15.60 49.06
C SER A 680 20.94 15.98 47.74
N LEU A 681 21.05 15.11 46.70
CA LEU A 681 20.40 15.32 45.42
C LEU A 681 18.88 15.18 45.55
N ASP A 682 18.40 14.10 46.22
CA ASP A 682 16.96 13.89 46.40
C ASP A 682 16.36 15.01 47.25
N TYR A 683 17.05 15.49 48.26
CA TYR A 683 16.65 16.66 49.05
C TYR A 683 16.47 17.90 48.15
N GLN A 684 17.43 18.19 47.26
CA GLN A 684 17.35 19.35 46.36
C GLN A 684 16.25 19.17 45.30
N VAL A 685 15.99 17.97 44.84
CA VAL A 685 14.89 17.67 43.94
C VAL A 685 13.55 17.95 44.64
N VAL A 686 13.34 17.42 45.83
CA VAL A 686 12.13 17.62 46.62
C VAL A 686 11.92 19.12 46.93
N ASP A 687 12.97 19.83 47.34
CA ASP A 687 12.88 21.29 47.60
C ASP A 687 12.50 22.06 46.33
N SER A 688 13.05 21.69 45.16
CA SER A 688 12.70 22.30 43.89
C SER A 688 11.25 22.03 43.49
N ILE A 689 10.73 20.84 43.73
CA ILE A 689 9.32 20.48 43.48
C ILE A 689 8.42 21.29 44.40
N CYS A 690 8.74 21.41 45.70
CA CYS A 690 7.98 22.19 46.66
C CYS A 690 7.91 23.68 46.29
N ARG A 691 9.03 24.26 45.83
CA ARG A 691 9.06 25.65 45.35
C ARG A 691 8.16 25.85 44.14
N LEU A 692 8.20 24.92 43.18
CA LEU A 692 7.38 24.95 41.97
C LEU A 692 5.88 24.87 42.33
N ALA A 693 5.51 23.92 43.19
CA ALA A 693 4.14 23.73 43.65
C ALA A 693 3.59 24.99 44.30
N ARG A 694 4.39 25.63 45.19
CA ARG A 694 3.99 26.91 45.82
C ARG A 694 3.78 28.02 44.81
N MET A 695 4.62 28.13 43.78
CA MET A 695 4.43 29.14 42.71
C MET A 695 3.12 28.95 41.95
N LYS A 696 2.60 27.74 41.92
CA LYS A 696 1.35 27.37 41.25
C LYS A 696 0.14 27.27 42.21
N ASN A 697 0.32 27.56 43.48
CA ASN A 697 -0.69 27.37 44.52
C ASN A 697 -1.19 25.93 44.65
N MET A 698 -0.35 24.94 44.38
CA MET A 698 -0.64 23.51 44.56
C MET A 698 -0.18 23.08 45.96
N GLN A 699 -0.94 22.20 46.58
CA GLN A 699 -0.55 21.52 47.83
C GLN A 699 0.35 20.33 47.51
N VAL A 700 1.29 20.05 48.41
CA VAL A 700 2.27 18.98 48.22
C VAL A 700 2.04 17.86 49.24
N VAL A 701 2.06 16.61 48.78
CA VAL A 701 2.03 15.40 49.63
C VAL A 701 3.37 14.67 49.48
N ALA A 702 3.98 14.28 50.59
CA ALA A 702 5.12 13.37 50.62
C ALA A 702 4.63 11.95 50.87
N GLU A 703 4.97 11.05 49.98
CA GLU A 703 4.66 9.63 50.13
C GLU A 703 5.79 8.86 50.83
N TYR A 704 5.49 7.66 51.33
CA TYR A 704 6.46 6.78 52.00
C TYR A 704 7.18 7.46 53.18
N VAL A 705 6.49 8.24 53.96
CA VAL A 705 7.00 8.73 55.27
C VAL A 705 6.98 7.55 56.26
N GLU A 706 8.14 6.88 56.43
CA GLU A 706 8.25 5.63 57.18
C GLU A 706 8.95 5.81 58.54
N SER A 707 9.48 7.02 58.85
CA SER A 707 10.12 7.28 60.11
C SER A 707 9.88 8.71 60.62
N PRO A 708 10.00 8.93 61.95
CA PRO A 708 9.86 10.28 62.54
C PRO A 708 10.90 11.27 62.01
N GLU A 709 12.10 10.82 61.66
CA GLU A 709 13.17 11.67 61.12
C GLU A 709 12.80 12.17 59.73
N ILE A 710 12.27 11.31 58.84
CA ILE A 710 11.77 11.69 57.53
C ILE A 710 10.60 12.65 57.70
N ARG A 711 9.67 12.40 58.64
CA ARG A 711 8.56 13.29 58.95
C ARG A 711 9.06 14.68 59.28
N GLN A 712 10.08 14.84 60.14
CA GLN A 712 10.65 16.13 60.50
C GLN A 712 11.27 16.84 59.30
N ALA A 713 11.98 16.14 58.45
CA ALA A 713 12.58 16.69 57.22
C ALA A 713 11.51 17.18 56.26
N VAL A 714 10.43 16.42 56.07
CA VAL A 714 9.29 16.77 55.22
C VAL A 714 8.59 18.04 55.74
N ILE A 715 8.41 18.15 57.06
CA ILE A 715 7.84 19.36 57.69
C ILE A 715 8.78 20.55 57.47
N ALA A 716 10.10 20.38 57.63
CA ALA A 716 11.09 21.44 57.43
C ALA A 716 11.10 21.97 55.97
N LEU A 717 10.84 21.11 54.96
CA LEU A 717 10.68 21.50 53.56
C LEU A 717 9.35 22.24 53.28
N GLY A 718 8.43 22.26 54.28
CA GLY A 718 7.14 22.92 54.18
C GLY A 718 6.18 22.21 53.22
N ILE A 719 6.19 20.90 53.22
CA ILE A 719 5.23 20.03 52.52
C ILE A 719 3.92 20.04 53.29
N ASP A 720 2.79 20.09 52.61
CA ASP A 720 1.47 20.30 53.25
C ASP A 720 0.89 19.02 53.84
N TYR A 721 1.13 17.84 53.23
CA TYR A 721 0.58 16.56 53.68
C TYR A 721 1.63 15.45 53.65
N MET A 722 1.42 14.43 54.49
CA MET A 722 2.29 13.27 54.64
C MET A 722 1.50 11.99 54.59
N GLN A 723 2.02 10.99 53.90
CA GLN A 723 1.47 9.63 53.78
C GLN A 723 2.60 8.61 53.96
N GLY A 724 2.36 7.56 54.72
CA GLY A 724 3.33 6.51 54.95
C GLY A 724 3.03 5.74 56.21
N TYR A 725 3.82 4.72 56.49
CA TYR A 725 3.58 3.81 57.62
C TYR A 725 3.80 4.49 58.97
N ASP A 726 4.59 5.56 59.06
CA ASP A 726 4.70 6.38 60.25
C ASP A 726 3.45 7.22 60.52
N ILE A 727 2.62 7.49 59.50
CA ILE A 727 1.37 8.20 59.61
C ILE A 727 0.22 7.20 59.88
N GLY A 728 0.16 6.12 59.12
CA GLY A 728 -0.81 5.05 59.29
C GLY A 728 -0.77 4.03 58.17
N VAL A 729 -1.12 2.83 58.50
CA VAL A 729 -1.25 1.70 57.51
C VAL A 729 -2.66 1.72 56.89
N PRO A 730 -2.80 1.17 55.67
CA PRO A 730 -4.14 1.01 55.07
C PRO A 730 -5.02 0.09 55.90
N VAL A 731 -6.21 0.55 56.26
CA VAL A 731 -7.24 -0.21 56.98
C VAL A 731 -8.49 -0.38 56.10
N PRO A 732 -9.33 -1.39 56.30
CA PRO A 732 -10.61 -1.48 55.59
C PRO A 732 -11.43 -0.19 55.75
N LEU A 733 -12.01 0.31 54.65
CA LEU A 733 -12.76 1.58 54.66
C LEU A 733 -13.87 1.59 55.72
N THR A 734 -14.48 0.43 55.98
CA THR A 734 -15.52 0.27 57.03
C THR A 734 -15.02 0.55 58.44
N GLN A 735 -13.73 0.32 58.74
CA GLN A 735 -13.15 0.57 60.07
C GLN A 735 -13.08 2.07 60.43
N LEU A 736 -13.12 2.97 59.45
CA LEU A 736 -13.18 4.40 59.70
C LEU A 736 -14.44 4.80 60.45
N ALA A 737 -15.56 4.10 60.21
CA ALA A 737 -16.81 4.34 60.89
C ALA A 737 -16.85 3.69 62.29
N GLU A 738 -16.19 2.57 62.52
CA GLU A 738 -16.15 1.84 63.77
C GLU A 738 -15.24 2.52 64.82
N GLY A 739 -14.12 3.12 64.39
CA GLY A 739 -13.15 3.77 65.29
C GLY A 739 -13.61 5.08 65.93
N MET A 740 -14.75 5.63 65.52
CA MET A 740 -15.37 6.79 66.15
C MET A 740 -16.57 6.45 67.07
N SER A 741 -16.97 5.18 67.13
CA SER A 741 -18.03 4.69 68.01
C SER A 741 -17.52 4.16 69.34
N ALA A 742 -16.20 4.16 69.58
CA ALA A 742 -15.50 3.83 70.79
C ALA A 742 -14.84 5.12 71.35
#